data_1ceabc3bfbf7239c3f71157b02721050
#
_entry.id   1ceabc3bfbf7239c3f71157b02721050
#
_cell.length_a   1.000
_cell.length_b   1.000
_cell.length_c   1.000
_cell.angle_alpha   90.00
_cell.angle_beta   90.00
_cell.angle_gamma   90.00
#
_symmetry.space_group_name_H-M   'P 1'
#
loop_
_entity.id
_entity.type
_entity.pdbx_description
1 polymer ?
#
loop_
_entity_poly.entity_id
_entity_poly.type
_entity_poly.pdbx_seq_one_letter_code
_entity_poly.pdbx_strand_id
1 'polypeptide(L)'
;MEINVKDNSVQEVRKEILLESNHAEVKPEVISHILHDMAQVLEKSYGPTGASTLMITGDKENAMGTMTKDGFTLLSKTKYFHPLPVALKKLLLNSMLGVLKTASDGTTTTTLLIDKLYASMHNNFKGMKIPAQVFQNIAKGVVKDIIEEIDNISMYGKANIEDLFGIIETTTNNDEELADTLKEAVNEVTDGGRYLNDISLTFKQDGTVQGSKYEIKEGYTIPASPIGFPRAVLRRKVIPIIVNSNIGTGETIRALITLYTALGRSYAQTIKQGVDMNQLPPVLLITYNLQYKEVLEREMVLFANQLKEEFDLNYVPVYILEFNYDGSLMSLNEHRDFEYLIGQTQAYELDKKVKDIFPDDTNLPEEKKEESVVKYVFDRFISGKMQTIDAIISKSSTTLYNFNEERKEELKKSLEEEIEDNISDKEKVELLQRRLRRVSGKYAEITIGGENSWDIGRKVDAIEDSLGAIRAAISSGVCGGMSTLIMKVYNRVAHKYRGRTHQFVILNDIYNAYHSLFDILLTNAGVPPRTFETHQSGIIQPVGFIDSHYGVYFDIDELLKEFDSRKSIRFSFDIHSILNAITKGKEVKSADHIAFHVLNSIDGEKRILEASVQAVLSLISMNQITMPDQYDVAAYTTNTL
;
A
#
# COMPACT_ATOMS: atom_id res chain seq x y z
N MET A 1 -32.04 2.71 -64.71
CA MET A 1 -32.50 3.79 -63.85
C MET A 1 -31.97 3.42 -62.43
N GLU A 2 -30.72 3.80 -62.19
CA GLU A 2 -30.05 3.54 -60.89
C GLU A 2 -30.54 4.60 -59.91
N ILE A 3 -31.17 4.16 -58.85
CA ILE A 3 -31.58 5.02 -57.77
C ILE A 3 -30.34 5.19 -56.85
N ASN A 4 -29.67 6.33 -57.07
CA ASN A 4 -28.61 6.78 -56.19
C ASN A 4 -29.27 7.27 -54.88
N VAL A 5 -29.50 6.39 -53.94
CA VAL A 5 -29.92 6.75 -52.58
C VAL A 5 -28.72 7.39 -51.93
N LYS A 6 -28.79 8.70 -51.75
CA LYS A 6 -27.76 9.50 -51.11
C LYS A 6 -27.46 8.93 -49.71
N ASP A 7 -26.26 8.50 -49.53
CA ASP A 7 -25.66 7.99 -48.29
C ASP A 7 -25.69 9.01 -47.13
N ASN A 8 -26.06 10.25 -47.44
CA ASN A 8 -26.14 11.36 -46.48
C ASN A 8 -27.27 11.22 -45.46
N SER A 9 -28.42 10.63 -45.84
CA SER A 9 -29.55 10.50 -44.91
C SER A 9 -29.30 9.46 -43.81
N VAL A 10 -28.58 8.40 -44.14
CA VAL A 10 -28.22 7.36 -43.17
C VAL A 10 -27.12 7.84 -42.19
N GLN A 11 -26.21 8.69 -42.68
CA GLN A 11 -25.20 9.33 -41.86
C GLN A 11 -25.79 10.43 -40.96
N GLU A 12 -26.76 11.21 -41.44
CA GLU A 12 -27.47 12.20 -40.61
C GLU A 12 -28.35 11.52 -39.55
N VAL A 13 -29.10 10.48 -39.91
CA VAL A 13 -29.90 9.71 -38.95
C VAL A 13 -29.00 9.00 -37.89
N ARG A 14 -27.85 8.48 -38.32
CA ARG A 14 -26.85 7.94 -37.39
C ARG A 14 -26.26 9.02 -36.47
N LYS A 15 -26.02 10.23 -36.99
CA LYS A 15 -25.58 11.37 -36.19
C LYS A 15 -26.65 11.83 -35.19
N GLU A 16 -27.92 11.92 -35.61
CA GLU A 16 -29.03 12.26 -34.70
C GLU A 16 -29.24 11.20 -33.61
N ILE A 17 -29.22 9.90 -33.98
CA ILE A 17 -29.33 8.81 -33.00
C ILE A 17 -28.13 8.79 -32.02
N LEU A 18 -26.92 9.12 -32.49
CA LEU A 18 -25.74 9.23 -31.64
C LEU A 18 -25.77 10.48 -30.75
N LEU A 19 -26.42 11.57 -31.17
CA LEU A 19 -26.60 12.79 -30.38
C LEU A 19 -27.66 12.63 -29.28
N GLU A 20 -28.63 11.72 -29.46
CA GLU A 20 -29.65 11.40 -28.48
C GLU A 20 -29.24 10.27 -27.50
N SER A 21 -28.14 9.58 -27.77
CA SER A 21 -27.69 8.48 -26.93
C SER A 21 -26.66 8.95 -25.89
N ASN A 22 -26.77 8.45 -24.69
CA ASN A 22 -25.82 8.72 -23.60
C ASN A 22 -24.59 7.77 -23.63
N HIS A 23 -24.35 7.09 -24.74
CA HIS A 23 -23.21 6.22 -24.94
C HIS A 23 -22.47 6.54 -26.25
N ALA A 24 -21.17 6.35 -26.24
CA ALA A 24 -20.33 6.53 -27.42
C ALA A 24 -19.09 5.62 -27.40
N GLU A 25 -18.54 5.41 -28.60
CA GLU A 25 -17.23 4.77 -28.74
C GLU A 25 -16.14 5.73 -28.23
N VAL A 26 -15.28 5.25 -27.36
CA VAL A 26 -14.16 6.03 -26.80
C VAL A 26 -12.95 5.89 -27.68
N LYS A 27 -12.39 7.02 -28.11
CA LYS A 27 -11.11 7.05 -28.80
C LYS A 27 -9.98 6.80 -27.80
N PRO A 28 -9.10 5.83 -28.05
CA PRO A 28 -7.98 5.53 -27.15
C PRO A 28 -7.04 6.71 -26.91
N GLU A 29 -6.93 7.60 -27.90
CA GLU A 29 -6.13 8.81 -27.82
C GLU A 29 -6.65 9.75 -26.71
N VAL A 30 -7.97 9.80 -26.51
CA VAL A 30 -8.61 10.59 -25.43
C VAL A 30 -8.25 10.00 -24.06
N ILE A 31 -8.32 8.67 -23.92
CA ILE A 31 -7.91 8.01 -22.67
C ILE A 31 -6.42 8.25 -22.40
N SER A 32 -5.58 8.09 -23.43
CA SER A 32 -4.14 8.34 -23.30
C SER A 32 -3.84 9.76 -22.86
N HIS A 33 -4.54 10.75 -23.43
CA HIS A 33 -4.38 12.16 -23.06
C HIS A 33 -4.77 12.42 -21.59
N ILE A 34 -5.92 11.90 -21.16
CA ILE A 34 -6.39 12.07 -19.79
C ILE A 34 -5.44 11.38 -18.78
N LEU A 35 -4.96 10.17 -19.09
CA LEU A 35 -3.98 9.48 -18.23
C LEU A 35 -2.68 10.26 -18.14
N HIS A 36 -2.22 10.80 -19.27
CA HIS A 36 -1.01 11.61 -19.34
C HIS A 36 -1.13 12.89 -18.52
N ASP A 37 -2.26 13.61 -18.61
CA ASP A 37 -2.53 14.79 -17.77
C ASP A 37 -2.49 14.46 -16.27
N MET A 38 -3.04 13.31 -15.88
CA MET A 38 -2.99 12.84 -14.51
C MET A 38 -1.56 12.47 -14.08
N ALA A 39 -0.81 11.82 -14.97
CA ALA A 39 0.58 11.44 -14.72
C ALA A 39 1.50 12.67 -14.60
N GLN A 40 1.32 13.69 -15.42
CA GLN A 40 2.12 14.92 -15.39
C GLN A 40 2.10 15.62 -14.04
N VAL A 41 0.96 15.58 -13.32
CA VAL A 41 0.86 16.13 -11.95
C VAL A 41 1.85 15.44 -11.02
N LEU A 42 2.12 14.16 -11.25
CA LEU A 42 2.97 13.31 -10.40
C LEU A 42 4.43 13.25 -10.88
N GLU A 43 4.67 13.41 -12.19
CA GLU A 43 6.03 13.29 -12.77
C GLU A 43 7.05 14.20 -12.08
N LYS A 44 6.65 15.45 -11.78
CA LYS A 44 7.54 16.44 -11.17
C LYS A 44 7.88 16.14 -9.71
N SER A 45 7.04 15.39 -9.01
CA SER A 45 7.28 14.99 -7.62
C SER A 45 7.98 13.63 -7.49
N TYR A 46 8.19 12.92 -8.62
CA TYR A 46 8.71 11.56 -8.61
C TYR A 46 10.19 11.48 -8.26
N GLY A 47 10.50 10.59 -7.32
CA GLY A 47 11.87 10.27 -6.88
C GLY A 47 12.44 11.23 -5.84
N PRO A 48 13.68 10.97 -5.38
CA PRO A 48 14.30 11.70 -4.27
C PRO A 48 14.55 13.19 -4.60
N THR A 49 14.80 13.51 -5.86
CA THR A 49 15.03 14.87 -6.36
C THR A 49 13.75 15.56 -6.87
N GLY A 50 12.62 14.88 -6.81
CA GLY A 50 11.33 15.44 -7.23
C GLY A 50 10.89 16.64 -6.38
N ALA A 51 10.20 17.58 -7.00
CA ALA A 51 9.72 18.80 -6.34
C ALA A 51 8.45 18.53 -5.51
N SER A 52 8.32 19.21 -4.37
CA SER A 52 7.06 19.20 -3.61
C SER A 52 6.00 20.03 -4.32
N THR A 53 4.75 19.59 -4.27
CA THR A 53 3.60 20.30 -4.84
C THR A 53 2.82 21.00 -3.73
N LEU A 54 2.57 22.31 -3.90
CA LEU A 54 1.69 23.06 -3.02
C LEU A 54 0.22 22.82 -3.42
N MET A 55 -0.52 22.19 -2.55
CA MET A 55 -1.97 22.04 -2.68
C MET A 55 -2.68 23.13 -1.90
N ILE A 56 -3.60 23.83 -2.57
CA ILE A 56 -4.44 24.83 -1.92
C ILE A 56 -5.83 24.20 -1.72
N THR A 57 -6.29 24.16 -0.48
CA THR A 57 -7.61 23.66 -0.07
C THR A 57 -8.39 24.74 0.66
N GLY A 58 -9.71 24.65 0.66
CA GLY A 58 -10.61 25.63 1.28
C GLY A 58 -11.17 26.63 0.28
N ASP A 59 -11.92 27.61 0.79
CA ASP A 59 -12.53 28.71 0.04
C ASP A 59 -11.56 29.90 -0.09
N LYS A 60 -11.92 30.88 -0.94
CA LYS A 60 -11.06 32.08 -1.16
C LYS A 60 -10.66 32.81 0.12
N GLU A 61 -11.50 32.77 1.14
CA GLU A 61 -11.26 33.47 2.43
C GLU A 61 -10.52 32.59 3.45
N ASN A 62 -10.60 31.24 3.30
CA ASN A 62 -9.99 30.26 4.20
C ASN A 62 -9.08 29.30 3.45
N ALA A 63 -8.29 29.82 2.49
CA ALA A 63 -7.36 29.01 1.73
C ALA A 63 -6.22 28.51 2.61
N MET A 64 -6.08 27.19 2.70
CA MET A 64 -4.97 26.53 3.39
C MET A 64 -4.05 25.88 2.36
N GLY A 65 -2.74 26.10 2.51
CA GLY A 65 -1.73 25.45 1.70
C GLY A 65 -1.15 24.24 2.41
N THR A 66 -1.00 23.12 1.69
CA THR A 66 -0.29 21.92 2.17
C THR A 66 0.71 21.51 1.11
N MET A 67 1.96 21.28 1.50
CA MET A 67 2.98 20.75 0.60
C MET A 67 3.08 19.25 0.76
N THR A 68 3.10 18.52 -0.38
CA THR A 68 3.30 17.08 -0.38
C THR A 68 4.03 16.61 -1.64
N LYS A 69 4.69 15.46 -1.55
CA LYS A 69 5.19 14.68 -2.69
C LYS A 69 4.39 13.40 -2.89
N ASP A 70 3.50 13.04 -1.94
CA ASP A 70 2.73 11.80 -2.00
C ASP A 70 1.78 11.80 -3.20
N GLY A 71 2.03 10.88 -4.14
CA GLY A 71 1.26 10.76 -5.37
C GLY A 71 -0.20 10.42 -5.14
N PHE A 72 -0.52 9.62 -4.13
CA PHE A 72 -1.90 9.29 -3.80
C PHE A 72 -2.66 10.53 -3.33
N THR A 73 -2.07 11.30 -2.45
CA THR A 73 -2.65 12.56 -1.94
C THR A 73 -2.82 13.56 -3.06
N LEU A 74 -1.80 13.77 -3.91
CA LEU A 74 -1.88 14.66 -5.06
C LEU A 74 -3.03 14.29 -5.99
N LEU A 75 -3.08 13.05 -6.45
CA LEU A 75 -4.14 12.60 -7.37
C LEU A 75 -5.50 12.62 -6.69
N SER A 76 -5.62 12.20 -5.41
CA SER A 76 -6.91 12.17 -4.70
C SER A 76 -7.53 13.55 -4.55
N LYS A 77 -6.73 14.59 -4.34
CA LYS A 77 -7.18 15.98 -4.16
C LYS A 77 -7.38 16.74 -5.47
N THR A 78 -6.75 16.32 -6.57
CA THR A 78 -6.98 16.91 -7.90
C THR A 78 -8.44 16.73 -8.30
N LYS A 79 -9.11 17.81 -8.72
CA LYS A 79 -10.52 17.80 -9.10
C LYS A 79 -10.68 17.79 -10.60
N TYR A 80 -11.49 16.86 -11.08
CA TYR A 80 -11.95 16.78 -12.46
C TYR A 80 -13.46 16.98 -12.49
N PHE A 81 -13.96 17.72 -13.45
CA PHE A 81 -15.38 18.09 -13.51
C PHE A 81 -16.19 17.19 -14.45
N HIS A 82 -15.52 16.54 -15.40
CA HIS A 82 -16.19 15.66 -16.35
C HIS A 82 -16.15 14.19 -15.89
N PRO A 83 -17.23 13.39 -16.14
CA PRO A 83 -17.36 12.01 -15.64
C PRO A 83 -16.23 11.08 -16.07
N LEU A 84 -15.74 11.17 -17.32
CA LEU A 84 -14.71 10.27 -17.82
C LEU A 84 -13.37 10.42 -17.06
N PRO A 85 -12.77 11.61 -16.93
CA PRO A 85 -11.61 11.80 -16.07
C PRO A 85 -11.87 11.39 -14.61
N VAL A 86 -13.07 11.66 -14.07
CA VAL A 86 -13.41 11.21 -12.69
C VAL A 86 -13.39 9.69 -12.58
N ALA A 87 -13.93 8.97 -13.56
CA ALA A 87 -13.92 7.51 -13.58
C ALA A 87 -12.49 6.95 -13.73
N LEU A 88 -11.68 7.51 -14.63
CA LEU A 88 -10.27 7.12 -14.81
C LEU A 88 -9.46 7.40 -13.55
N LYS A 89 -9.64 8.56 -12.92
CA LYS A 89 -9.03 8.87 -11.62
C LYS A 89 -9.36 7.82 -10.57
N LYS A 90 -10.63 7.39 -10.46
CA LYS A 90 -11.02 6.34 -9.50
C LYS A 90 -10.32 5.01 -9.79
N LEU A 91 -10.17 4.65 -11.06
CA LEU A 91 -9.42 3.46 -11.47
C LEU A 91 -7.96 3.55 -11.02
N LEU A 92 -7.29 4.68 -11.28
CA LEU A 92 -5.91 4.91 -10.83
C LEU A 92 -5.79 4.84 -9.31
N LEU A 93 -6.66 5.53 -8.57
CA LEU A 93 -6.66 5.50 -7.10
C LEU A 93 -6.87 4.09 -6.54
N ASN A 94 -7.74 3.28 -7.16
CA ASN A 94 -7.94 1.89 -6.74
C ASN A 94 -6.69 1.04 -6.98
N SER A 95 -5.99 1.26 -8.10
CA SER A 95 -4.72 0.58 -8.39
C SER A 95 -3.64 0.97 -7.37
N MET A 96 -3.53 2.26 -7.05
CA MET A 96 -2.62 2.78 -6.02
C MET A 96 -2.93 2.19 -4.64
N LEU A 97 -4.22 2.13 -4.24
CA LEU A 97 -4.63 1.52 -2.96
C LEU A 97 -4.26 0.04 -2.87
N GLY A 98 -4.33 -0.69 -3.98
CA GLY A 98 -3.88 -2.07 -4.04
C GLY A 98 -2.39 -2.23 -3.75
N VAL A 99 -1.56 -1.29 -4.18
CA VAL A 99 -0.12 -1.26 -3.91
C VAL A 99 0.17 -0.81 -2.48
N LEU A 100 -0.51 0.24 -1.99
CA LEU A 100 -0.38 0.73 -0.62
C LEU A 100 -0.66 -0.36 0.43
N LYS A 101 -1.63 -1.22 0.19
CA LYS A 101 -1.94 -2.34 1.11
C LYS A 101 -0.79 -3.35 1.25
N THR A 102 0.06 -3.47 0.23
CA THR A 102 1.14 -4.47 0.19
C THR A 102 2.48 -3.89 0.65
N ALA A 103 2.83 -2.70 0.16
CA ALA A 103 4.17 -2.14 0.32
C ALA A 103 4.21 -0.76 1.00
N SER A 104 3.07 -0.13 1.20
CA SER A 104 2.92 1.25 1.70
C SER A 104 3.59 2.34 0.85
N ASP A 105 4.28 1.97 -0.22
CA ASP A 105 4.99 2.85 -1.16
C ASP A 105 4.71 2.41 -2.60
N GLY A 106 5.13 3.23 -3.60
CA GLY A 106 5.01 2.92 -5.03
C GLY A 106 3.74 3.44 -5.70
N THR A 107 2.96 4.27 -5.05
CA THR A 107 1.73 4.88 -5.61
C THR A 107 2.00 5.71 -6.84
N THR A 108 2.98 6.61 -6.78
CA THR A 108 3.42 7.44 -7.90
C THR A 108 3.91 6.59 -9.06
N THR A 109 4.78 5.61 -8.77
CA THR A 109 5.30 4.64 -9.75
C THR A 109 4.17 3.93 -10.49
N THR A 110 3.14 3.47 -9.77
CA THR A 110 1.98 2.79 -10.36
C THR A 110 1.25 3.66 -11.37
N THR A 111 0.97 4.91 -11.05
CA THR A 111 0.25 5.82 -11.94
C THR A 111 1.07 6.17 -13.18
N LEU A 112 2.35 6.50 -12.99
CA LEU A 112 3.26 6.78 -14.11
C LEU A 112 3.42 5.56 -15.02
N LEU A 113 3.52 4.36 -14.44
CA LEU A 113 3.63 3.12 -15.21
C LEU A 113 2.36 2.84 -16.03
N ILE A 114 1.16 3.10 -15.48
CA ILE A 114 -0.10 2.97 -16.23
C ILE A 114 -0.11 3.90 -17.45
N ASP A 115 0.31 5.15 -17.30
CA ASP A 115 0.42 6.11 -18.40
C ASP A 115 1.35 5.59 -19.50
N LYS A 116 2.58 5.22 -19.14
CA LYS A 116 3.59 4.77 -20.11
C LYS A 116 3.20 3.44 -20.79
N LEU A 117 2.56 2.53 -20.06
CA LEU A 117 2.11 1.25 -20.59
C LEU A 117 0.89 1.38 -21.53
N TYR A 118 -0.08 2.25 -21.19
CA TYR A 118 -1.33 2.30 -21.94
C TYR A 118 -1.12 2.62 -23.40
N ALA A 119 -0.35 3.66 -23.71
CA ALA A 119 -0.12 4.11 -25.08
C ALA A 119 0.56 3.03 -25.93
N SER A 120 1.64 2.39 -25.43
CA SER A 120 2.40 1.37 -26.16
C SER A 120 1.59 0.08 -26.33
N MET A 121 1.03 -0.44 -25.25
CA MET A 121 0.26 -1.69 -25.28
C MET A 121 -1.01 -1.57 -26.13
N HIS A 122 -1.69 -0.42 -26.11
CA HIS A 122 -2.87 -0.21 -26.95
C HIS A 122 -2.50 -0.18 -28.44
N ASN A 123 -1.41 0.50 -28.84
CA ASN A 123 -0.93 0.53 -30.21
C ASN A 123 -0.54 -0.88 -30.69
N ASN A 124 0.15 -1.65 -29.86
CA ASN A 124 0.52 -3.02 -30.17
C ASN A 124 -0.69 -3.96 -30.24
N PHE A 125 -1.67 -3.78 -29.36
CA PHE A 125 -2.94 -4.50 -29.43
C PHE A 125 -3.64 -4.29 -30.80
N LYS A 126 -3.77 -3.04 -31.26
CA LYS A 126 -4.31 -2.74 -32.58
C LYS A 126 -3.50 -3.42 -33.72
N GLY A 127 -2.18 -3.39 -33.62
CA GLY A 127 -1.27 -4.00 -34.60
C GLY A 127 -1.36 -5.52 -34.66
N MET A 128 -1.60 -6.19 -33.55
CA MET A 128 -1.70 -7.65 -33.45
C MET A 128 -2.98 -8.22 -34.09
N LYS A 129 -4.03 -7.43 -34.24
CA LYS A 129 -5.33 -7.84 -34.81
C LYS A 129 -5.93 -9.10 -34.15
N ILE A 130 -5.78 -9.26 -32.86
CA ILE A 130 -6.32 -10.36 -32.05
C ILE A 130 -7.45 -9.86 -31.14
N PRO A 131 -8.37 -10.73 -30.69
CA PRO A 131 -9.40 -10.33 -29.74
C PRO A 131 -8.80 -9.81 -28.42
N ALA A 132 -9.46 -8.82 -27.78
CA ALA A 132 -9.00 -8.23 -26.54
C ALA A 132 -8.76 -9.28 -25.42
N GLN A 133 -9.64 -10.27 -25.31
CA GLN A 133 -9.47 -11.36 -24.34
C GLN A 133 -8.21 -12.18 -24.57
N VAL A 134 -7.83 -12.42 -25.84
CA VAL A 134 -6.61 -13.14 -26.19
C VAL A 134 -5.39 -12.30 -25.83
N PHE A 135 -5.41 -11.01 -26.14
CA PHE A 135 -4.36 -10.07 -25.76
C PHE A 135 -4.17 -10.04 -24.24
N GLN A 136 -5.28 -9.90 -23.47
CA GLN A 136 -5.24 -9.92 -22.01
C GLN A 136 -4.60 -11.19 -21.46
N ASN A 137 -4.97 -12.35 -22.00
CA ASN A 137 -4.43 -13.64 -21.55
C ASN A 137 -2.92 -13.74 -21.83
N ILE A 138 -2.46 -13.25 -22.99
CA ILE A 138 -1.04 -13.20 -23.33
C ILE A 138 -0.31 -12.26 -22.36
N ALA A 139 -0.82 -11.06 -22.11
CA ALA A 139 -0.21 -10.09 -21.22
C ALA A 139 -0.14 -10.60 -19.77
N LYS A 140 -1.20 -11.21 -19.25
CA LYS A 140 -1.20 -11.86 -17.93
C LYS A 140 -0.17 -12.99 -17.86
N GLY A 141 -0.01 -13.76 -18.93
CA GLY A 141 1.02 -14.79 -19.03
C GLY A 141 2.44 -14.19 -18.95
N VAL A 142 2.68 -13.06 -19.63
CA VAL A 142 3.97 -12.36 -19.58
C VAL A 142 4.26 -11.85 -18.16
N VAL A 143 3.28 -11.22 -17.51
CA VAL A 143 3.43 -10.78 -16.11
C VAL A 143 3.74 -11.94 -15.18
N LYS A 144 3.02 -13.07 -15.35
CA LYS A 144 3.29 -14.28 -14.57
C LYS A 144 4.72 -14.79 -14.77
N ASP A 145 5.21 -14.86 -16.01
CA ASP A 145 6.57 -15.29 -16.30
C ASP A 145 7.63 -14.34 -15.71
N ILE A 146 7.36 -13.02 -15.68
CA ILE A 146 8.22 -12.03 -15.01
C ILE A 146 8.25 -12.30 -13.50
N ILE A 147 7.08 -12.49 -12.88
CA ILE A 147 6.96 -12.75 -11.43
C ILE A 147 7.65 -14.06 -11.06
N GLU A 148 7.47 -15.13 -11.84
CA GLU A 148 8.17 -16.40 -11.63
C GLU A 148 9.69 -16.21 -11.66
N GLU A 149 10.20 -15.37 -12.56
CA GLU A 149 11.65 -15.11 -12.63
C GLU A 149 12.12 -14.25 -11.46
N ILE A 150 11.31 -13.27 -11.00
CA ILE A 150 11.57 -12.52 -9.77
C ILE A 150 11.62 -13.48 -8.57
N ASP A 151 10.67 -14.42 -8.47
CA ASP A 151 10.65 -15.41 -7.38
C ASP A 151 11.89 -16.29 -7.38
N ASN A 152 12.37 -16.71 -8.56
CA ASN A 152 13.59 -17.50 -8.69
C ASN A 152 14.83 -16.79 -8.15
N ILE A 153 14.89 -15.45 -8.27
CA ILE A 153 16.03 -14.67 -7.76
C ILE A 153 15.80 -14.12 -6.35
N SER A 154 14.56 -14.10 -5.85
CA SER A 154 14.20 -13.50 -4.56
C SER A 154 14.84 -14.22 -3.36
N MET A 155 15.22 -15.50 -3.52
CA MET A 155 15.93 -16.25 -2.48
C MET A 155 17.23 -15.57 -2.00
N TYR A 156 17.83 -14.71 -2.85
CA TYR A 156 19.03 -13.93 -2.53
C TYR A 156 18.71 -12.56 -1.91
N GLY A 157 17.44 -12.21 -1.81
CA GLY A 157 16.98 -10.91 -1.35
C GLY A 157 16.54 -10.86 0.11
N LYS A 158 16.76 -11.89 0.94
CA LYS A 158 16.41 -11.84 2.37
C LYS A 158 17.01 -10.60 3.01
N ALA A 159 16.15 -9.80 3.66
CA ALA A 159 16.55 -8.54 4.27
C ALA A 159 17.44 -8.78 5.50
N ASN A 160 18.43 -7.93 5.67
CA ASN A 160 19.23 -7.78 6.87
C ASN A 160 19.12 -6.34 7.39
N ILE A 161 19.77 -6.01 8.49
CA ILE A 161 19.67 -4.67 9.10
C ILE A 161 20.21 -3.56 8.18
N GLU A 162 21.27 -3.83 7.42
CA GLU A 162 21.87 -2.87 6.48
C GLU A 162 20.93 -2.61 5.30
N ASP A 163 20.22 -3.63 4.83
CA ASP A 163 19.19 -3.48 3.80
C ASP A 163 18.05 -2.58 4.29
N LEU A 164 17.64 -2.70 5.56
CA LEU A 164 16.62 -1.83 6.16
C LEU A 164 17.11 -0.38 6.26
N PHE A 165 18.39 -0.18 6.56
CA PHE A 165 18.98 1.16 6.54
C PHE A 165 18.94 1.79 5.15
N GLY A 166 19.23 1.00 4.10
CA GLY A 166 19.09 1.45 2.71
C GLY A 166 17.64 1.81 2.34
N ILE A 167 16.66 1.04 2.82
CA ILE A 167 15.24 1.39 2.63
C ILE A 167 14.88 2.69 3.34
N ILE A 168 15.34 2.89 4.57
CA ILE A 168 15.12 4.13 5.32
C ILE A 168 15.69 5.32 4.55
N GLU A 169 16.91 5.23 4.05
CA GLU A 169 17.54 6.30 3.23
C GLU A 169 16.70 6.63 1.99
N THR A 170 16.22 5.59 1.30
CA THR A 170 15.40 5.75 0.10
C THR A 170 14.07 6.45 0.42
N THR A 171 13.36 6.01 1.46
CA THR A 171 12.01 6.48 1.78
C THR A 171 12.00 7.84 2.47
N THR A 172 13.07 8.20 3.21
CA THR A 172 13.21 9.52 3.83
C THR A 172 13.62 10.61 2.83
N ASN A 173 13.81 10.25 1.54
CA ASN A 173 14.20 11.19 0.48
C ASN A 173 15.47 11.99 0.83
N ASN A 174 16.46 11.35 1.44
CA ASN A 174 17.73 11.93 1.90
C ASN A 174 17.59 13.04 2.96
N ASP A 175 16.55 12.98 3.78
CA ASP A 175 16.52 13.71 5.04
C ASP A 175 17.45 12.97 6.03
N GLU A 176 18.72 13.36 6.07
CA GLU A 176 19.76 12.67 6.85
C GLU A 176 19.40 12.59 8.34
N GLU A 177 18.87 13.67 8.92
CA GLU A 177 18.48 13.70 10.34
C GLU A 177 17.38 12.69 10.65
N LEU A 178 16.35 12.65 9.80
CA LEU A 178 15.24 11.73 9.94
C LEU A 178 15.69 10.27 9.70
N ALA A 179 16.52 10.05 8.69
CA ALA A 179 17.09 8.75 8.37
C ALA A 179 17.92 8.20 9.53
N ASP A 180 18.80 9.00 10.11
CA ASP A 180 19.65 8.58 11.22
C ASP A 180 18.82 8.26 12.47
N THR A 181 17.83 9.11 12.79
CA THR A 181 16.90 8.85 13.89
C THR A 181 16.16 7.50 13.72
N LEU A 182 15.70 7.21 12.49
CA LEU A 182 15.03 5.95 12.19
C LEU A 182 15.96 4.74 12.24
N LYS A 183 17.18 4.87 11.69
CA LYS A 183 18.19 3.80 11.72
C LYS A 183 18.58 3.43 13.15
N GLU A 184 18.84 4.44 13.99
CA GLU A 184 19.15 4.23 15.40
C GLU A 184 18.00 3.55 16.13
N ALA A 185 16.76 4.03 15.94
CA ALA A 185 15.57 3.44 16.53
C ALA A 185 15.37 1.98 16.09
N VAL A 186 15.53 1.68 14.80
CA VAL A 186 15.45 0.32 14.24
C VAL A 186 16.55 -0.56 14.82
N ASN A 187 17.77 -0.07 14.87
CA ASN A 187 18.91 -0.81 15.40
C ASN A 187 18.70 -1.21 16.87
N GLU A 188 18.22 -0.28 17.69
CA GLU A 188 18.00 -0.51 19.12
C GLU A 188 16.83 -1.47 19.38
N VAL A 189 15.70 -1.30 18.67
CA VAL A 189 14.51 -2.17 18.82
C VAL A 189 14.80 -3.60 18.35
N THR A 190 15.66 -3.77 17.32
CA THR A 190 15.99 -5.09 16.76
C THR A 190 17.21 -5.75 17.37
N ASP A 191 17.84 -5.15 18.39
CA ASP A 191 19.11 -5.62 18.97
C ASP A 191 20.19 -5.83 17.89
N GLY A 192 20.46 -4.78 17.12
CA GLY A 192 21.46 -4.82 16.05
C GLY A 192 21.06 -5.71 14.87
N GLY A 193 19.78 -5.84 14.58
CA GLY A 193 19.26 -6.67 13.49
C GLY A 193 19.09 -8.15 13.82
N ARG A 194 19.33 -8.55 15.07
CA ARG A 194 19.11 -9.95 15.49
C ARG A 194 17.65 -10.37 15.40
N TYR A 195 16.71 -9.43 15.59
CA TYR A 195 15.28 -9.67 15.70
C TYR A 195 14.46 -8.79 14.76
N LEU A 196 14.75 -8.85 13.47
CA LEU A 196 14.10 -8.02 12.46
C LEU A 196 12.56 -8.17 12.41
N ASN A 197 12.06 -9.37 12.67
CA ASN A 197 10.61 -9.64 12.69
C ASN A 197 9.87 -8.98 13.86
N ASP A 198 10.58 -8.50 14.87
CA ASP A 198 10.01 -7.92 16.08
C ASP A 198 10.08 -6.37 16.07
N ILE A 199 10.30 -5.77 14.90
CA ILE A 199 10.34 -4.31 14.73
C ILE A 199 9.03 -3.67 15.20
N SER A 200 9.17 -2.73 16.11
CA SER A 200 8.09 -2.06 16.79
C SER A 200 8.37 -0.56 16.86
N LEU A 201 7.80 0.18 15.92
CA LEU A 201 7.99 1.62 15.79
C LEU A 201 6.64 2.34 15.76
N THR A 202 6.56 3.47 16.46
CA THR A 202 5.43 4.39 16.41
C THR A 202 5.95 5.81 16.28
N PHE A 203 5.10 6.76 15.91
CA PHE A 203 5.50 8.15 15.85
C PHE A 203 4.43 9.08 16.41
N LYS A 204 4.85 10.26 16.83
CA LYS A 204 3.98 11.39 17.19
C LYS A 204 4.53 12.70 16.61
N GLN A 205 3.64 13.64 16.36
CA GLN A 205 4.01 14.99 15.92
C GLN A 205 4.11 15.90 17.14
N ASP A 206 5.16 16.72 17.20
CA ASP A 206 5.32 17.75 18.23
C ASP A 206 5.95 19.00 17.62
N GLY A 207 5.13 19.99 17.31
CA GLY A 207 5.57 21.26 16.72
C GLY A 207 6.44 22.12 17.66
N THR A 208 6.63 21.71 18.91
CA THR A 208 7.52 22.41 19.85
C THR A 208 8.96 21.88 19.83
N VAL A 209 9.18 20.77 19.15
CA VAL A 209 10.49 20.10 19.02
C VAL A 209 11.11 20.48 17.69
N GLN A 210 12.38 20.87 17.72
CA GLN A 210 13.19 21.00 16.51
C GLN A 210 13.81 19.64 16.18
N GLY A 211 13.73 19.24 14.89
CA GLY A 211 14.26 17.97 14.43
C GLY A 211 13.41 16.76 14.84
N SER A 212 13.99 15.58 14.71
CA SER A 212 13.36 14.31 15.07
C SER A 212 14.17 13.60 16.15
N LYS A 213 13.49 12.93 17.07
CA LYS A 213 14.13 12.15 18.12
C LYS A 213 13.29 10.91 18.42
N TYR A 214 13.90 9.90 19.02
CA TYR A 214 13.19 8.70 19.45
C TYR A 214 13.39 8.42 20.96
N GLU A 215 12.47 7.67 21.53
CA GLU A 215 12.51 7.17 22.88
C GLU A 215 12.09 5.69 22.87
N ILE A 216 12.85 4.86 23.59
CA ILE A 216 12.45 3.45 23.77
C ILE A 216 11.47 3.37 24.93
N LYS A 217 10.33 2.73 24.68
CA LYS A 217 9.25 2.53 25.66
C LYS A 217 8.84 1.06 25.70
N GLU A 218 8.23 0.65 26.82
CA GLU A 218 7.69 -0.69 26.95
C GLU A 218 6.26 -0.79 26.44
N GLY A 219 5.96 -1.85 25.69
CA GLY A 219 4.63 -2.12 25.15
C GLY A 219 4.62 -3.34 24.25
N TYR A 220 3.43 -3.92 24.08
CA TYR A 220 3.21 -5.04 23.18
C TYR A 220 2.73 -4.52 21.82
N THR A 221 3.53 -4.72 20.78
CA THR A 221 3.18 -4.26 19.45
C THR A 221 2.77 -5.41 18.54
N ILE A 222 1.59 -5.28 17.96
CA ILE A 222 1.06 -6.14 16.91
C ILE A 222 1.39 -5.44 15.58
N PRO A 223 2.14 -6.07 14.66
CA PRO A 223 2.53 -5.46 13.38
C PRO A 223 1.37 -5.47 12.37
N ALA A 224 0.21 -4.99 12.80
CA ALA A 224 -1.00 -4.91 12.00
C ALA A 224 -1.82 -3.69 12.41
N SER A 225 -2.53 -3.11 11.45
CA SER A 225 -3.54 -2.09 11.66
C SER A 225 -4.94 -2.71 11.62
N PRO A 226 -5.92 -2.16 12.34
CA PRO A 226 -7.29 -2.59 12.20
C PRO A 226 -7.81 -2.43 10.76
N ILE A 227 -8.70 -3.33 10.37
CA ILE A 227 -9.33 -3.33 9.05
C ILE A 227 -10.07 -2.00 8.83
N GLY A 228 -9.84 -1.37 7.67
CA GLY A 228 -10.48 -0.11 7.32
C GLY A 228 -10.07 1.08 8.20
N PHE A 229 -9.00 0.97 8.99
CA PHE A 229 -8.54 2.05 9.87
C PHE A 229 -8.15 3.30 9.05
N PRO A 230 -8.64 4.50 9.45
CA PRO A 230 -8.26 5.74 8.77
C PRO A 230 -6.77 6.03 8.96
N ARG A 231 -6.21 6.85 8.06
CA ARG A 231 -4.76 7.16 8.04
C ARG A 231 -4.23 7.96 9.24
N ALA A 232 -5.07 8.38 10.16
CA ALA A 232 -4.65 9.12 11.36
C ALA A 232 -4.17 8.18 12.48
N VAL A 233 -3.16 8.60 13.22
CA VAL A 233 -2.71 7.86 14.42
C VAL A 233 -3.70 8.10 15.56
N LEU A 234 -4.22 7.03 16.15
CA LEU A 234 -5.08 7.08 17.32
C LEU A 234 -4.28 6.77 18.57
N ARG A 235 -4.33 7.69 19.55
CA ARG A 235 -3.70 7.53 20.90
C ARG A 235 -4.77 7.70 21.96
N ARG A 236 -5.28 6.62 22.48
CA ARG A 236 -6.28 6.64 23.59
C ARG A 236 -6.47 5.27 24.19
N LYS A 237 -7.15 5.23 25.33
CA LYS A 237 -7.59 3.96 25.92
C LYS A 237 -8.60 3.26 25.03
N VAL A 238 -8.46 1.94 24.90
CA VAL A 238 -9.38 1.06 24.17
C VAL A 238 -9.88 -0.05 25.11
N ILE A 239 -11.01 -0.65 24.76
CA ILE A 239 -11.49 -1.88 25.37
C ILE A 239 -11.02 -3.04 24.48
N PRO A 240 -10.00 -3.81 24.83
CA PRO A 240 -9.57 -4.95 24.04
C PRO A 240 -10.51 -6.14 24.28
N ILE A 241 -11.00 -6.74 23.22
CA ILE A 241 -11.80 -7.96 23.26
C ILE A 241 -11.12 -9.00 22.37
N ILE A 242 -10.66 -10.08 22.96
CA ILE A 242 -10.09 -11.18 22.20
C ILE A 242 -11.21 -12.09 21.71
N VAL A 243 -11.23 -12.32 20.42
CA VAL A 243 -12.12 -13.25 19.74
C VAL A 243 -11.34 -14.54 19.48
N ASN A 244 -11.54 -15.53 20.34
CA ASN A 244 -10.83 -16.80 20.29
C ASN A 244 -11.57 -17.80 19.39
N SER A 245 -11.71 -17.46 18.11
CA SER A 245 -12.38 -18.28 17.11
C SER A 245 -11.70 -18.15 15.77
N ASN A 246 -11.59 -19.26 15.05
CA ASN A 246 -11.16 -19.24 13.65
C ASN A 246 -12.25 -18.62 12.77
N ILE A 247 -11.98 -17.46 12.21
CA ILE A 247 -12.93 -16.72 11.35
C ILE A 247 -12.79 -17.21 9.89
N GLY A 248 -13.00 -18.53 9.69
CA GLY A 248 -12.84 -19.21 8.41
C GLY A 248 -14.15 -19.71 7.78
N THR A 249 -15.29 -19.55 8.43
CA THR A 249 -16.59 -20.03 7.94
C THR A 249 -17.60 -18.89 7.78
N GLY A 250 -18.63 -19.11 6.95
CA GLY A 250 -19.70 -18.12 6.80
C GLY A 250 -20.49 -17.86 8.08
N GLU A 251 -20.51 -18.79 9.04
CA GLU A 251 -21.17 -18.61 10.36
C GLU A 251 -20.33 -17.73 11.26
N THR A 252 -19.02 -17.98 11.38
CA THR A 252 -18.11 -17.19 12.24
C THR A 252 -17.97 -15.75 11.73
N ILE A 253 -17.94 -15.54 10.41
CA ILE A 253 -17.96 -14.19 9.84
C ILE A 253 -19.27 -13.46 10.17
N ARG A 254 -20.43 -14.09 10.01
CA ARG A 254 -21.70 -13.48 10.35
C ARG A 254 -21.76 -13.13 11.84
N ALA A 255 -21.27 -14.03 12.71
CA ALA A 255 -21.20 -13.76 14.14
C ALA A 255 -20.31 -12.57 14.46
N LEU A 256 -19.17 -12.42 13.79
CA LEU A 256 -18.28 -11.25 13.94
C LEU A 256 -18.94 -9.95 13.45
N ILE A 257 -19.62 -10.00 12.31
CA ILE A 257 -20.37 -8.85 11.78
C ILE A 257 -21.50 -8.47 12.74
N THR A 258 -22.25 -9.44 13.29
CA THR A 258 -23.30 -9.20 14.27
C THR A 258 -22.73 -8.53 15.54
N LEU A 259 -21.61 -9.02 16.05
CA LEU A 259 -20.95 -8.41 17.21
C LEU A 259 -20.49 -6.98 16.90
N TYR A 260 -19.86 -6.75 15.75
CA TYR A 260 -19.41 -5.44 15.30
C TYR A 260 -20.56 -4.44 15.18
N THR A 261 -21.66 -4.83 14.52
CA THR A 261 -22.83 -3.98 14.32
C THR A 261 -23.56 -3.70 15.63
N ALA A 262 -23.70 -4.69 16.51
CA ALA A 262 -24.31 -4.51 17.83
C ALA A 262 -23.50 -3.56 18.72
N LEU A 263 -22.18 -3.67 18.74
CA LEU A 263 -21.28 -2.74 19.41
C LEU A 263 -21.43 -1.32 18.85
N GLY A 264 -21.40 -1.16 17.53
CA GLY A 264 -21.54 0.14 16.88
C GLY A 264 -22.87 0.81 17.18
N ARG A 265 -23.99 0.07 17.16
CA ARG A 265 -25.31 0.59 17.54
C ARG A 265 -25.38 0.95 19.02
N SER A 266 -24.76 0.17 19.90
CA SER A 266 -24.67 0.49 21.33
C SER A 266 -23.97 1.82 21.56
N TYR A 267 -22.87 2.09 20.85
CA TYR A 267 -22.20 3.39 20.89
C TYR A 267 -23.08 4.52 20.36
N ALA A 268 -23.73 4.31 19.22
CA ALA A 268 -24.60 5.30 18.61
C ALA A 268 -25.75 5.70 19.53
N GLN A 269 -26.39 4.73 20.19
CA GLN A 269 -27.46 5.00 21.16
C GLN A 269 -26.95 5.74 22.38
N THR A 270 -25.79 5.40 22.91
CA THR A 270 -25.17 6.06 24.08
C THR A 270 -24.80 7.51 23.76
N ILE A 271 -24.28 7.78 22.58
CA ILE A 271 -23.98 9.13 22.11
C ILE A 271 -25.27 9.95 21.94
N LYS A 272 -26.34 9.36 21.38
CA LYS A 272 -27.64 9.99 21.23
C LYS A 272 -28.27 10.36 22.58
N GLN A 273 -27.94 9.64 23.64
CA GLN A 273 -28.34 9.95 25.02
C GLN A 273 -27.54 11.08 25.66
N GLY A 274 -26.58 11.69 24.92
CA GLY A 274 -25.84 12.87 25.35
C GLY A 274 -24.46 12.56 25.97
N VAL A 275 -23.98 11.32 25.88
CA VAL A 275 -22.63 10.99 26.34
C VAL A 275 -21.62 11.45 25.28
N ASP A 276 -20.61 12.20 25.71
CA ASP A 276 -19.53 12.63 24.79
C ASP A 276 -18.75 11.42 24.28
N MET A 277 -18.64 11.30 22.96
CA MET A 277 -17.88 10.25 22.29
C MET A 277 -16.42 10.18 22.74
N ASN A 278 -15.81 11.31 23.10
CA ASN A 278 -14.44 11.35 23.60
C ASN A 278 -14.27 10.70 24.98
N GLN A 279 -15.34 10.54 25.74
CA GLN A 279 -15.34 9.87 27.05
C GLN A 279 -15.52 8.35 26.95
N LEU A 280 -16.00 7.86 25.80
CA LEU A 280 -16.20 6.43 25.58
C LEU A 280 -14.96 5.83 24.91
N PRO A 281 -14.26 4.87 25.57
CA PRO A 281 -13.14 4.18 24.96
C PRO A 281 -13.64 3.31 23.80
N PRO A 282 -13.02 3.36 22.60
CA PRO A 282 -13.40 2.48 21.50
C PRO A 282 -13.11 1.02 21.82
N VAL A 283 -13.85 0.12 21.17
CA VAL A 283 -13.59 -1.33 21.27
C VAL A 283 -12.59 -1.75 20.21
N LEU A 284 -11.62 -2.57 20.62
CA LEU A 284 -10.67 -3.23 19.76
C LEU A 284 -10.93 -4.74 19.77
N LEU A 285 -11.58 -5.26 18.73
CA LEU A 285 -11.79 -6.69 18.53
C LEU A 285 -10.52 -7.29 17.94
N ILE A 286 -9.86 -8.18 18.68
CA ILE A 286 -8.63 -8.84 18.26
C ILE A 286 -8.98 -10.25 17.82
N THR A 287 -8.79 -10.55 16.54
CA THR A 287 -9.13 -11.82 15.90
C THR A 287 -7.87 -12.50 15.40
N TYR A 288 -7.94 -13.78 15.12
CA TYR A 288 -6.89 -14.53 14.43
C TYR A 288 -7.46 -15.30 13.24
N ASN A 289 -6.62 -15.58 12.23
CA ASN A 289 -6.98 -16.34 11.01
C ASN A 289 -8.28 -15.84 10.36
N LEU A 290 -8.32 -14.56 10.04
CA LEU A 290 -9.46 -13.90 9.42
C LEU A 290 -9.49 -14.15 7.92
N GLN A 291 -10.35 -15.04 7.47
CA GLN A 291 -10.64 -15.24 6.05
C GLN A 291 -11.75 -14.28 5.59
N TYR A 292 -11.85 -14.06 4.27
CA TYR A 292 -12.90 -13.22 3.65
C TYR A 292 -12.90 -11.75 4.14
N LYS A 293 -11.74 -11.15 4.33
CA LYS A 293 -11.60 -9.73 4.74
C LYS A 293 -12.42 -8.78 3.88
N GLU A 294 -12.49 -9.02 2.57
CA GLU A 294 -13.24 -8.19 1.63
C GLU A 294 -14.75 -8.16 1.92
N VAL A 295 -15.32 -9.28 2.37
CA VAL A 295 -16.73 -9.34 2.78
C VAL A 295 -16.93 -8.50 4.03
N LEU A 296 -16.04 -8.64 5.00
CA LEU A 296 -16.09 -7.88 6.24
C LEU A 296 -15.91 -6.37 5.97
N GLU A 297 -14.93 -5.95 5.19
CA GLU A 297 -14.71 -4.56 4.81
C GLU A 297 -15.97 -3.94 4.16
N ARG A 298 -16.62 -4.68 3.26
CA ARG A 298 -17.85 -4.23 2.61
C ARG A 298 -18.99 -4.01 3.61
N GLU A 299 -19.22 -4.98 4.50
CA GLU A 299 -20.26 -4.88 5.51
C GLU A 299 -19.99 -3.75 6.52
N MET A 300 -18.72 -3.54 6.89
CA MET A 300 -18.30 -2.41 7.72
C MET A 300 -18.63 -1.05 7.07
N VAL A 301 -18.35 -0.91 5.77
CA VAL A 301 -18.68 0.32 5.01
C VAL A 301 -20.19 0.54 4.93
N LEU A 302 -20.96 -0.51 4.64
CA LEU A 302 -22.42 -0.42 4.59
C LEU A 302 -22.99 0.01 5.95
N PHE A 303 -22.51 -0.58 7.02
CA PHE A 303 -22.94 -0.25 8.37
C PHE A 303 -22.54 1.17 8.79
N ALA A 304 -21.32 1.63 8.44
CA ALA A 304 -20.90 3.00 8.70
C ALA A 304 -21.81 4.03 8.01
N ASN A 305 -22.24 3.75 6.76
CA ASN A 305 -23.20 4.59 6.05
C ASN A 305 -24.57 4.62 6.73
N GLN A 306 -25.06 3.47 7.23
CA GLN A 306 -26.30 3.41 8.00
C GLN A 306 -26.23 4.26 9.27
N LEU A 307 -25.15 4.14 10.05
CA LEU A 307 -24.97 4.95 11.26
C LEU A 307 -24.85 6.45 10.96
N LYS A 308 -24.29 6.82 9.83
CA LYS A 308 -24.25 8.21 9.39
C LYS A 308 -25.64 8.74 9.06
N GLU A 309 -26.47 7.96 8.38
CA GLU A 309 -27.85 8.34 8.04
C GLU A 309 -28.77 8.40 9.27
N GLU A 310 -28.67 7.41 10.17
CA GLU A 310 -29.58 7.28 11.32
C GLU A 310 -29.17 8.13 12.52
N PHE A 311 -27.86 8.36 12.74
CA PHE A 311 -27.32 8.97 13.96
C PHE A 311 -26.37 10.15 13.70
N ASP A 312 -26.13 10.53 12.45
CA ASP A 312 -25.14 11.54 12.04
C ASP A 312 -23.72 11.25 12.55
N LEU A 313 -23.36 9.97 12.65
CA LEU A 313 -22.04 9.52 13.07
C LEU A 313 -21.15 9.26 11.86
N ASN A 314 -20.02 9.96 11.80
CA ASN A 314 -19.07 9.83 10.68
C ASN A 314 -18.11 8.63 10.80
N TYR A 315 -18.06 7.94 11.94
CA TYR A 315 -17.26 6.74 12.13
C TYR A 315 -17.81 5.83 13.22
N VAL A 316 -17.46 4.55 13.17
CA VAL A 316 -17.82 3.53 14.15
C VAL A 316 -16.64 3.36 15.12
N PRO A 317 -16.82 3.55 16.45
CA PRO A 317 -15.73 3.42 17.42
C PRO A 317 -15.45 1.95 17.80
N VAL A 318 -15.49 1.07 16.81
CA VAL A 318 -15.20 -0.37 16.93
C VAL A 318 -14.20 -0.74 15.86
N TYR A 319 -13.08 -1.28 16.25
CA TYR A 319 -11.99 -1.66 15.37
C TYR A 319 -11.80 -3.18 15.38
N ILE A 320 -11.55 -3.77 14.22
CA ILE A 320 -11.25 -5.20 14.08
C ILE A 320 -9.79 -5.33 13.68
N LEU A 321 -8.98 -5.93 14.54
CA LEU A 321 -7.57 -6.18 14.34
C LEU A 321 -7.34 -7.68 14.13
N GLU A 322 -6.69 -8.05 13.04
CA GLU A 322 -6.20 -9.40 12.89
C GLU A 322 -4.83 -9.53 13.55
N PHE A 323 -4.74 -10.42 14.51
CA PHE A 323 -3.47 -10.89 15.02
C PHE A 323 -2.85 -11.79 13.95
N ASN A 324 -1.78 -11.31 13.33
CA ASN A 324 -1.22 -11.95 12.15
C ASN A 324 -0.76 -13.38 12.47
N TYR A 325 -1.48 -14.35 11.94
CA TYR A 325 -1.30 -15.76 12.20
C TYR A 325 -0.67 -16.44 10.98
N ASP A 326 0.56 -16.89 11.13
CA ASP A 326 1.30 -17.63 10.09
C ASP A 326 0.95 -19.13 10.04
N GLY A 327 -0.08 -19.56 10.78
CA GLY A 327 -0.48 -20.96 10.92
C GLY A 327 0.36 -21.76 11.92
N SER A 328 1.35 -21.15 12.56
CA SER A 328 2.19 -21.84 13.53
C SER A 328 1.53 -21.95 14.91
N LEU A 329 1.90 -23.00 15.64
CA LEU A 329 1.52 -23.15 17.06
C LEU A 329 1.97 -21.97 17.93
N MET A 330 2.99 -21.28 17.48
CA MET A 330 3.53 -20.11 18.14
C MET A 330 2.58 -18.92 18.12
N SER A 331 1.99 -18.60 17.00
CA SER A 331 1.02 -17.51 16.91
C SER A 331 -0.17 -17.73 17.84
N LEU A 332 -0.60 -18.99 18.03
CA LEU A 332 -1.64 -19.32 19.00
C LEU A 332 -1.18 -19.09 20.45
N ASN A 333 0.06 -19.43 20.77
CA ASN A 333 0.61 -19.21 22.11
C ASN A 333 0.82 -17.73 22.39
N GLU A 334 1.29 -16.95 21.41
CA GLU A 334 1.38 -15.49 21.52
C GLU A 334 0.02 -14.84 21.77
N HIS A 335 -1.02 -15.35 21.12
CA HIS A 335 -2.39 -14.90 21.34
C HIS A 335 -2.85 -15.17 22.79
N ARG A 336 -2.50 -16.32 23.35
CA ARG A 336 -2.77 -16.67 24.77
C ARG A 336 -1.96 -15.81 25.73
N ASP A 337 -0.69 -15.54 25.44
CA ASP A 337 0.15 -14.62 26.22
C ASP A 337 -0.50 -13.24 26.29
N PHE A 338 -0.99 -12.77 25.15
CA PHE A 338 -1.66 -11.50 25.06
C PHE A 338 -3.00 -11.49 25.83
N GLU A 339 -3.79 -12.57 25.73
CA GLU A 339 -5.01 -12.77 26.51
C GLU A 339 -4.73 -12.67 28.03
N TYR A 340 -3.64 -13.31 28.48
CA TYR A 340 -3.21 -13.23 29.89
C TYR A 340 -2.82 -11.81 30.29
N LEU A 341 -2.04 -11.10 29.47
CA LEU A 341 -1.58 -9.74 29.73
C LEU A 341 -2.73 -8.75 29.90
N ILE A 342 -3.76 -8.83 29.06
CA ILE A 342 -4.93 -7.94 29.16
C ILE A 342 -5.91 -8.36 30.26
N GLY A 343 -5.70 -9.52 30.90
CA GLY A 343 -6.54 -10.01 31.98
C GLY A 343 -7.94 -10.44 31.55
N GLN A 344 -8.10 -10.82 30.32
CA GLN A 344 -9.37 -11.38 29.84
C GLN A 344 -9.50 -12.81 30.34
N THR A 345 -10.45 -13.07 31.22
CA THR A 345 -10.67 -14.39 31.83
C THR A 345 -11.43 -15.35 30.93
N GLN A 346 -12.11 -14.84 29.91
CA GLN A 346 -12.83 -15.62 28.92
C GLN A 346 -12.73 -14.94 27.55
N ALA A 347 -12.05 -15.60 26.64
CA ALA A 347 -12.07 -15.22 25.23
C ALA A 347 -13.49 -15.37 24.67
N TYR A 348 -13.83 -14.49 23.73
CA TYR A 348 -15.13 -14.53 23.09
C TYR A 348 -15.12 -15.55 21.95
N GLU A 349 -15.82 -16.66 22.12
CA GLU A 349 -15.90 -17.75 21.14
C GLU A 349 -17.07 -17.52 20.17
N LEU A 350 -16.77 -17.39 18.87
CA LEU A 350 -17.77 -17.24 17.80
C LEU A 350 -18.07 -18.57 17.05
N ASP A 351 -17.44 -19.67 17.46
CA ASP A 351 -17.63 -20.99 16.82
C ASP A 351 -19.00 -21.61 17.14
N LYS A 352 -19.69 -21.04 18.13
CA LYS A 352 -21.07 -21.39 18.47
C LYS A 352 -22.03 -20.71 17.49
N LYS A 353 -23.21 -21.28 17.30
CA LYS A 353 -24.25 -20.64 16.49
C LYS A 353 -24.55 -19.26 17.06
N VAL A 354 -24.81 -18.28 16.17
CA VAL A 354 -25.10 -16.90 16.58
C VAL A 354 -26.15 -16.80 17.69
N LYS A 355 -27.18 -17.65 17.64
CA LYS A 355 -28.22 -17.77 18.68
C LYS A 355 -27.71 -18.24 20.05
N ASP A 356 -26.60 -18.97 20.11
CA ASP A 356 -26.01 -19.47 21.36
C ASP A 356 -25.05 -18.43 21.96
N ILE A 357 -24.62 -17.44 21.16
CA ILE A 357 -23.72 -16.35 21.55
C ILE A 357 -24.51 -15.14 22.05
N PHE A 358 -25.60 -14.82 21.36
CA PHE A 358 -26.49 -13.72 21.69
C PHE A 358 -27.80 -14.26 22.28
N PRO A 359 -28.40 -13.56 23.24
CA PRO A 359 -29.65 -13.99 23.84
C PRO A 359 -30.73 -14.13 22.75
N ASP A 360 -31.17 -15.37 22.54
CA ASP A 360 -32.25 -15.69 21.60
C ASP A 360 -33.59 -15.62 22.37
N ASP A 361 -34.12 -14.42 22.45
CA ASP A 361 -35.46 -14.22 23.00
C ASP A 361 -36.47 -14.52 21.88
N THR A 362 -36.67 -15.82 21.62
CA THR A 362 -37.48 -16.37 20.51
C THR A 362 -38.94 -15.84 20.52
N ASN A 363 -39.38 -15.25 21.63
CA ASN A 363 -40.73 -14.69 21.81
C ASN A 363 -40.83 -13.19 21.48
N LEU A 364 -39.72 -12.51 21.15
CA LEU A 364 -39.73 -11.09 20.82
C LEU A 364 -39.93 -10.86 19.31
N PRO A 365 -40.61 -9.79 18.90
CA PRO A 365 -40.57 -9.31 17.51
C PRO A 365 -39.15 -9.03 17.06
N GLU A 366 -38.86 -9.17 15.75
CA GLU A 366 -37.49 -9.06 15.18
C GLU A 366 -36.81 -7.74 15.58
N GLU A 367 -37.52 -6.63 15.56
CA GLU A 367 -37.03 -5.30 16.01
C GLU A 367 -36.57 -5.30 17.49
N LYS A 368 -37.31 -6.01 18.37
CA LYS A 368 -36.95 -6.13 19.79
C LYS A 368 -35.83 -7.14 20.06
N LYS A 369 -35.64 -8.12 19.18
CA LYS A 369 -34.48 -9.03 19.27
C LYS A 369 -33.19 -8.25 19.07
N GLU A 370 -33.16 -7.36 18.09
CA GLU A 370 -32.01 -6.51 17.83
C GLU A 370 -31.69 -5.58 19.00
N GLU A 371 -32.72 -4.94 19.60
CA GLU A 371 -32.54 -4.13 20.81
C GLU A 371 -32.01 -4.95 21.99
N SER A 372 -32.43 -6.19 22.13
CA SER A 372 -31.95 -7.12 23.18
C SER A 372 -30.46 -7.47 22.99
N VAL A 373 -30.02 -7.73 21.75
CA VAL A 373 -28.60 -7.98 21.43
C VAL A 373 -27.77 -6.73 21.69
N VAL A 374 -28.22 -5.57 21.25
CA VAL A 374 -27.52 -4.30 21.46
C VAL A 374 -27.35 -4.01 22.95
N LYS A 375 -28.42 -4.19 23.74
CA LYS A 375 -28.37 -4.02 25.21
C LYS A 375 -27.44 -5.02 25.88
N TYR A 376 -27.50 -6.30 25.51
CA TYR A 376 -26.60 -7.34 26.02
C TYR A 376 -25.13 -7.00 25.78
N VAL A 377 -24.81 -6.58 24.56
CA VAL A 377 -23.45 -6.19 24.18
C VAL A 377 -22.99 -4.95 24.94
N PHE A 378 -23.88 -3.95 25.13
CA PHE A 378 -23.58 -2.77 25.92
C PHE A 378 -23.27 -3.14 27.38
N ASP A 379 -24.16 -3.89 28.02
CA ASP A 379 -24.02 -4.29 29.43
C ASP A 379 -22.78 -5.15 29.68
N ARG A 380 -22.37 -5.95 28.68
CA ARG A 380 -21.22 -6.83 28.77
C ARG A 380 -19.90 -6.15 28.49
N PHE A 381 -19.82 -5.30 27.46
CA PHE A 381 -18.57 -4.80 26.91
C PHE A 381 -18.33 -3.30 27.11
N ILE A 382 -19.37 -2.47 27.21
CA ILE A 382 -19.22 -1.01 27.20
C ILE A 382 -19.50 -0.39 28.58
N SER A 383 -20.37 -0.96 29.39
CA SER A 383 -20.89 -0.37 30.65
C SER A 383 -19.86 -0.21 31.79
N GLY A 384 -18.56 -0.15 31.48
CA GLY A 384 -17.48 0.04 32.46
C GLY A 384 -17.02 -1.23 33.20
N LYS A 385 -17.53 -2.40 32.84
CA LYS A 385 -17.15 -3.68 33.44
C LYS A 385 -15.86 -4.25 32.82
N MET A 386 -15.48 -3.79 31.63
CA MET A 386 -14.28 -4.25 30.93
C MET A 386 -13.08 -3.37 31.25
N GLN A 387 -11.93 -4.02 31.36
CA GLN A 387 -10.66 -3.34 31.59
C GLN A 387 -10.26 -2.57 30.31
N THR A 388 -9.81 -1.34 30.48
CA THR A 388 -9.27 -0.54 29.38
C THR A 388 -7.75 -0.58 29.39
N ILE A 389 -7.14 -0.54 28.21
CA ILE A 389 -5.70 -0.49 28.03
C ILE A 389 -5.33 0.71 27.14
N ASP A 390 -4.16 1.28 27.37
CA ASP A 390 -3.64 2.34 26.53
C ASP A 390 -3.19 1.78 25.18
N ALA A 391 -3.57 2.45 24.10
CA ALA A 391 -3.29 2.01 22.74
C ALA A 391 -2.76 3.14 21.85
N ILE A 392 -1.82 2.77 20.99
CA ILE A 392 -1.38 3.56 19.84
C ILE A 392 -1.69 2.73 18.59
N ILE A 393 -2.63 3.21 17.78
CA ILE A 393 -3.01 2.55 16.54
C ILE A 393 -2.56 3.43 15.38
N SER A 394 -1.78 2.86 14.47
CA SER A 394 -1.29 3.50 13.25
C SER A 394 -1.72 2.70 12.02
N LYS A 395 -1.44 3.16 10.82
CA LYS A 395 -1.68 2.43 9.56
C LYS A 395 -1.02 1.05 9.52
N SER A 396 0.00 0.86 10.28
CA SER A 396 0.93 -0.25 10.12
C SER A 396 1.12 -1.07 11.39
N SER A 397 0.70 -0.58 12.55
CA SER A 397 0.84 -1.27 13.83
C SER A 397 -0.19 -0.84 14.85
N THR A 398 -0.43 -1.74 15.78
CA THR A 398 -1.19 -1.49 17.00
C THR A 398 -0.30 -1.81 18.19
N THR A 399 0.06 -0.80 18.98
CA THR A 399 0.86 -0.95 20.19
C THR A 399 -0.04 -0.78 21.41
N LEU A 400 -0.02 -1.74 22.31
CA LEU A 400 -0.74 -1.73 23.57
C LEU A 400 0.29 -1.64 24.71
N TYR A 401 0.02 -0.79 25.69
CA TYR A 401 0.97 -0.52 26.77
C TYR A 401 0.23 -0.23 28.09
N ASN A 402 1.00 -0.09 29.19
CA ASN A 402 0.44 0.03 30.54
C ASN A 402 -0.36 -1.22 30.96
N PHE A 403 0.20 -2.41 30.68
CA PHE A 403 -0.31 -3.66 31.21
C PHE A 403 -0.19 -3.72 32.75
N ASN A 404 -0.90 -4.69 33.35
CA ASN A 404 -0.68 -5.00 34.75
C ASN A 404 0.73 -5.60 34.93
N GLU A 405 1.60 -4.89 35.65
CA GLU A 405 3.02 -5.29 35.84
C GLU A 405 3.16 -6.65 36.52
N GLU A 406 2.28 -6.98 37.50
CA GLU A 406 2.32 -8.27 38.19
C GLU A 406 2.11 -9.42 37.19
N ARG A 407 1.10 -9.35 36.35
CA ARG A 407 0.85 -10.35 35.30
C ARG A 407 1.96 -10.43 34.25
N LYS A 408 2.53 -9.29 33.89
CA LYS A 408 3.65 -9.22 32.96
C LYS A 408 4.87 -9.93 33.49
N GLU A 409 5.21 -9.69 34.76
CA GLU A 409 6.35 -10.34 35.42
C GLU A 409 6.09 -11.84 35.69
N GLU A 410 4.87 -12.23 36.03
CA GLU A 410 4.51 -13.66 36.17
C GLU A 410 4.65 -14.39 34.81
N LEU A 411 4.19 -13.79 33.72
CA LEU A 411 4.31 -14.41 32.41
C LEU A 411 5.75 -14.48 31.92
N LYS A 412 6.56 -13.44 32.13
CA LYS A 412 8.01 -13.46 31.85
C LYS A 412 8.70 -14.61 32.58
N LYS A 413 8.48 -14.71 33.91
CA LYS A 413 9.07 -15.75 34.72
C LYS A 413 8.66 -17.15 34.24
N SER A 414 7.39 -17.35 33.92
CA SER A 414 6.91 -18.63 33.39
C SER A 414 7.58 -19.00 32.06
N LEU A 415 7.81 -18.00 31.15
CA LEU A 415 8.50 -18.24 29.88
C LEU A 415 10.00 -18.51 30.10
N GLU A 416 10.65 -17.85 31.05
CA GLU A 416 12.05 -18.10 31.39
C GLU A 416 12.24 -19.52 31.98
N GLU A 417 11.37 -19.94 32.87
CA GLU A 417 11.36 -21.31 33.42
C GLU A 417 11.14 -22.35 32.29
N GLU A 418 10.21 -22.07 31.33
CA GLU A 418 9.96 -22.96 30.21
C GLU A 418 11.16 -23.03 29.25
N ILE A 419 11.93 -21.96 29.09
CA ILE A 419 13.18 -21.94 28.30
C ILE A 419 14.24 -22.80 28.98
N GLU A 420 14.42 -22.69 30.29
CA GLU A 420 15.38 -23.49 31.06
C GLU A 420 15.07 -24.99 30.97
N ASP A 421 13.80 -25.36 31.07
CA ASP A 421 13.33 -26.74 30.97
C ASP A 421 13.55 -27.37 29.60
N ASN A 422 13.66 -26.54 28.54
CA ASN A 422 13.75 -27.00 27.14
C ASN A 422 15.10 -26.67 26.48
N ILE A 423 16.16 -26.40 27.23
CA ILE A 423 17.48 -25.99 26.69
C ILE A 423 18.02 -26.92 25.60
N SER A 424 17.68 -28.21 25.62
CA SER A 424 18.11 -29.17 24.60
C SER A 424 17.38 -29.06 23.25
N ASP A 425 16.21 -28.43 23.22
CA ASP A 425 15.38 -28.25 22.03
C ASP A 425 15.54 -26.82 21.49
N LYS A 426 16.48 -26.65 20.58
CA LYS A 426 16.83 -25.34 20.00
C LYS A 426 15.65 -24.64 19.34
N GLU A 427 14.80 -25.36 18.61
CA GLU A 427 13.65 -24.77 17.94
C GLU A 427 12.62 -24.26 18.96
N LYS A 428 12.33 -25.06 19.98
CA LYS A 428 11.41 -24.67 21.04
C LYS A 428 11.95 -23.50 21.85
N VAL A 429 13.24 -23.49 22.18
CA VAL A 429 13.90 -22.38 22.87
C VAL A 429 13.81 -21.08 22.06
N GLU A 430 14.05 -21.13 20.76
CA GLU A 430 13.94 -19.95 19.88
C GLU A 430 12.51 -19.38 19.89
N LEU A 431 11.51 -20.25 19.81
CA LEU A 431 10.10 -19.88 19.87
C LEU A 431 9.74 -19.22 21.22
N LEU A 432 10.19 -19.80 22.32
CA LEU A 432 9.95 -19.26 23.67
C LEU A 432 10.66 -17.92 23.88
N GLN A 433 11.89 -17.78 23.41
CA GLN A 433 12.62 -16.52 23.45
C GLN A 433 11.91 -15.42 22.65
N ARG A 434 11.30 -15.75 21.51
CA ARG A 434 10.49 -14.80 20.75
C ARG A 434 9.26 -14.36 21.54
N ARG A 435 8.54 -15.29 22.20
CA ARG A 435 7.41 -14.94 23.08
C ARG A 435 7.85 -14.04 24.22
N LEU A 436 8.93 -14.39 24.92
CA LEU A 436 9.50 -13.60 26.01
C LEU A 436 9.87 -12.17 25.56
N ARG A 437 10.49 -12.03 24.40
CA ARG A 437 10.79 -10.71 23.82
C ARG A 437 9.53 -9.88 23.55
N ARG A 438 8.47 -10.49 23.03
CA ARG A 438 7.20 -9.77 22.79
C ARG A 438 6.52 -9.34 24.07
N VAL A 439 6.51 -10.19 25.09
CA VAL A 439 5.97 -9.86 26.41
C VAL A 439 6.79 -8.76 27.10
N SER A 440 8.11 -8.85 26.97
CA SER A 440 9.05 -7.82 27.46
C SER A 440 9.12 -6.60 26.54
N GLY A 441 8.28 -6.56 25.50
CA GLY A 441 8.38 -5.76 24.29
C GLY A 441 8.78 -4.32 24.52
N LYS A 442 9.74 -3.90 23.72
CA LYS A 442 10.14 -2.51 23.58
C LYS A 442 9.64 -2.01 22.22
N TYR A 443 9.21 -0.77 22.20
CA TYR A 443 8.94 -0.07 20.95
C TYR A 443 9.63 1.28 20.96
N ALA A 444 10.05 1.75 19.81
CA ALA A 444 10.54 3.11 19.67
C ALA A 444 9.39 4.05 19.33
N GLU A 445 9.23 5.10 20.12
CA GLU A 445 8.34 6.21 19.82
C GLU A 445 9.15 7.37 19.24
N ILE A 446 8.94 7.65 17.95
CA ILE A 446 9.62 8.72 17.25
C ILE A 446 8.81 9.99 17.40
N THR A 447 9.42 11.04 17.95
CA THR A 447 8.84 12.38 18.00
C THR A 447 9.31 13.17 16.81
N ILE A 448 8.38 13.59 15.95
CA ILE A 448 8.64 14.35 14.73
C ILE A 448 8.45 15.81 15.02
N GLY A 449 9.54 16.55 14.99
CA GLY A 449 9.55 18.01 15.02
C GLY A 449 10.00 18.58 13.68
N GLY A 450 9.90 19.88 13.53
CA GLY A 450 10.31 20.56 12.31
C GLY A 450 10.19 22.07 12.42
N GLU A 451 10.70 22.79 11.40
CA GLU A 451 10.67 24.24 11.38
C GLU A 451 9.26 24.83 11.24
N ASN A 452 8.37 24.08 10.61
CA ASN A 452 6.97 24.48 10.38
C ASN A 452 6.08 23.25 10.15
N SER A 453 4.77 23.48 10.09
CA SER A 453 3.78 22.41 9.88
C SER A 453 3.95 21.65 8.56
N TRP A 454 4.51 22.26 7.53
CA TRP A 454 4.74 21.61 6.24
C TRP A 454 5.93 20.65 6.29
N ASP A 455 7.00 21.04 6.99
CA ASP A 455 8.15 20.18 7.20
C ASP A 455 7.77 18.96 8.05
N ILE A 456 7.01 19.18 9.13
CA ILE A 456 6.48 18.08 9.95
C ILE A 456 5.60 17.16 9.10
N GLY A 457 4.70 17.68 8.27
CA GLY A 457 3.86 16.87 7.39
C GLY A 457 4.67 16.00 6.44
N ARG A 458 5.69 16.55 5.80
CA ARG A 458 6.61 15.83 4.91
C ARG A 458 7.36 14.71 5.64
N LYS A 459 7.86 14.97 6.85
CA LYS A 459 8.55 13.97 7.67
C LYS A 459 7.60 12.86 8.13
N VAL A 460 6.35 13.18 8.42
CA VAL A 460 5.31 12.19 8.75
C VAL A 460 5.06 11.26 7.58
N ASP A 461 4.83 11.80 6.38
CA ASP A 461 4.64 10.99 5.18
C ASP A 461 5.84 10.04 4.97
N ALA A 462 7.07 10.56 5.09
CA ALA A 462 8.29 9.78 4.93
C ALA A 462 8.45 8.65 5.97
N ILE A 463 8.07 8.89 7.24
CA ILE A 463 8.10 7.84 8.27
C ILE A 463 7.04 6.77 7.99
N GLU A 464 5.83 7.16 7.61
CA GLU A 464 4.78 6.20 7.28
C GLU A 464 5.19 5.28 6.12
N ASP A 465 5.79 5.85 5.08
CA ASP A 465 6.33 5.12 3.94
C ASP A 465 7.49 4.20 4.38
N SER A 466 8.41 4.69 5.21
CA SER A 466 9.54 3.90 5.73
C SER A 466 9.06 2.70 6.54
N LEU A 467 8.10 2.89 7.45
CA LEU A 467 7.57 1.80 8.28
C LEU A 467 6.88 0.72 7.43
N GLY A 468 6.17 1.12 6.40
CA GLY A 468 5.54 0.18 5.48
C GLY A 468 6.54 -0.58 4.62
N ALA A 469 7.51 0.14 4.04
CA ALA A 469 8.56 -0.44 3.21
C ALA A 469 9.48 -1.41 4.00
N ILE A 470 9.85 -1.07 5.24
CA ILE A 470 10.61 -1.96 6.15
C ILE A 470 9.86 -3.28 6.36
N ARG A 471 8.55 -3.24 6.64
CA ARG A 471 7.77 -4.47 6.85
C ARG A 471 7.66 -5.31 5.60
N ALA A 472 7.39 -4.67 4.47
CA ALA A 472 7.35 -5.37 3.19
C ALA A 472 8.71 -6.02 2.88
N ALA A 473 9.82 -5.34 3.17
CA ALA A 473 11.16 -5.87 2.99
C ALA A 473 11.47 -7.07 3.90
N ILE A 474 11.09 -7.01 5.15
CA ILE A 474 11.25 -8.13 6.09
C ILE A 474 10.44 -9.34 5.62
N SER A 475 9.22 -9.13 5.13
CA SER A 475 8.32 -10.19 4.67
C SER A 475 8.78 -10.84 3.38
N SER A 476 9.14 -10.04 2.36
CA SER A 476 9.38 -10.50 0.99
C SER A 476 10.84 -10.45 0.55
N GLY A 477 11.69 -9.76 1.31
CA GLY A 477 13.06 -9.46 0.92
C GLY A 477 13.19 -8.14 0.16
N VAL A 478 14.42 -7.82 -0.25
CA VAL A 478 14.80 -6.57 -0.89
C VAL A 478 15.35 -6.76 -2.29
N CYS A 479 15.17 -5.74 -3.12
CA CYS A 479 15.77 -5.63 -4.44
C CYS A 479 16.26 -4.20 -4.68
N GLY A 480 17.09 -4.02 -5.71
CA GLY A 480 17.50 -2.67 -6.12
C GLY A 480 16.29 -1.84 -6.55
N GLY A 481 16.22 -0.61 -6.05
CA GLY A 481 15.21 0.37 -6.41
C GLY A 481 15.43 0.97 -7.81
N MET A 482 14.79 2.13 -8.06
CA MET A 482 14.90 2.86 -9.33
C MET A 482 14.49 2.02 -10.55
N SER A 483 13.45 1.20 -10.41
CA SER A 483 12.90 0.37 -11.50
C SER A 483 13.89 -0.68 -12.08
N THR A 484 14.98 -0.97 -11.39
CA THR A 484 16.03 -1.88 -11.90
C THR A 484 15.64 -3.35 -11.91
N LEU A 485 14.70 -3.78 -11.06
CA LEU A 485 14.32 -5.19 -10.93
C LEU A 485 13.82 -5.80 -12.26
N ILE A 486 12.92 -5.09 -12.95
CA ILE A 486 12.37 -5.57 -14.23
C ILE A 486 13.46 -5.62 -15.32
N MET A 487 14.38 -4.64 -15.31
CA MET A 487 15.52 -4.65 -16.23
C MET A 487 16.40 -5.90 -16.04
N LYS A 488 16.59 -6.32 -14.79
CA LYS A 488 17.40 -7.51 -14.45
C LYS A 488 16.80 -8.82 -14.94
N VAL A 489 15.47 -8.98 -14.83
CA VAL A 489 14.79 -10.23 -15.23
C VAL A 489 14.47 -10.26 -16.73
N TYR A 490 14.51 -9.11 -17.42
CA TYR A 490 14.12 -8.98 -18.82
C TYR A 490 14.79 -10.00 -19.74
N ASN A 491 16.10 -10.10 -19.72
CA ASN A 491 16.85 -11.00 -20.61
C ASN A 491 16.46 -12.47 -20.40
N ARG A 492 16.23 -12.90 -19.16
CA ARG A 492 15.84 -14.28 -18.83
C ARG A 492 14.45 -14.59 -19.36
N VAL A 493 13.49 -13.67 -19.18
CA VAL A 493 12.12 -13.82 -19.70
C VAL A 493 12.12 -13.76 -21.22
N ALA A 494 12.88 -12.85 -21.83
CA ALA A 494 13.00 -12.72 -23.29
C ALA A 494 13.52 -14.01 -23.95
N HIS A 495 14.42 -14.73 -23.30
CA HIS A 495 14.88 -16.05 -23.78
C HIS A 495 13.74 -17.08 -23.88
N LYS A 496 12.74 -17.04 -22.98
CA LYS A 496 11.55 -17.91 -23.03
C LYS A 496 10.67 -17.60 -24.25
N TYR A 497 10.77 -16.40 -24.81
CA TYR A 497 9.91 -15.90 -25.90
C TYR A 497 10.54 -15.92 -27.28
N ARG A 498 11.67 -16.61 -27.46
CA ARG A 498 12.24 -16.81 -28.80
C ARG A 498 11.22 -17.48 -29.72
N GLY A 499 10.85 -16.77 -30.82
CA GLY A 499 9.80 -17.23 -31.74
C GLY A 499 8.34 -16.96 -31.28
N ARG A 500 8.13 -16.29 -30.16
CA ARG A 500 6.81 -15.91 -29.64
C ARG A 500 6.60 -14.40 -29.72
N THR A 501 6.32 -13.90 -30.91
CA THR A 501 6.32 -12.47 -31.22
C THR A 501 5.39 -11.64 -30.31
N HIS A 502 4.18 -12.12 -30.03
CA HIS A 502 3.22 -11.37 -29.23
C HIS A 502 3.68 -11.19 -27.79
N GLN A 503 4.18 -12.26 -27.14
CA GLN A 503 4.72 -12.20 -25.78
C GLN A 503 5.94 -11.28 -25.72
N PHE A 504 6.81 -11.37 -26.70
CA PHE A 504 8.02 -10.55 -26.78
C PHE A 504 7.70 -9.05 -26.91
N VAL A 505 6.71 -8.69 -27.74
CA VAL A 505 6.27 -7.30 -27.89
C VAL A 505 5.73 -6.75 -26.56
N ILE A 506 4.87 -7.52 -25.88
CA ILE A 506 4.31 -7.10 -24.57
C ILE A 506 5.40 -7.00 -23.50
N LEU A 507 6.37 -7.92 -23.48
CA LEU A 507 7.52 -7.84 -22.58
C LEU A 507 8.33 -6.55 -22.84
N ASN A 508 8.52 -6.19 -24.10
CA ASN A 508 9.21 -4.95 -24.47
C ASN A 508 8.42 -3.70 -24.06
N ASP A 509 7.09 -3.71 -24.16
CA ASP A 509 6.27 -2.60 -23.66
C ASP A 509 6.48 -2.38 -22.17
N ILE A 510 6.46 -3.47 -21.39
CA ILE A 510 6.69 -3.41 -19.94
C ILE A 510 8.10 -2.88 -19.66
N TYR A 511 9.11 -3.42 -20.30
CA TYR A 511 10.50 -2.99 -20.14
C TYR A 511 10.68 -1.50 -20.46
N ASN A 512 10.18 -1.05 -21.60
CA ASN A 512 10.28 0.34 -22.02
C ASN A 512 9.54 1.31 -21.08
N ALA A 513 8.41 0.89 -20.51
CA ALA A 513 7.68 1.69 -19.56
C ALA A 513 8.50 1.88 -18.25
N TYR A 514 9.08 0.82 -17.70
CA TYR A 514 9.99 0.92 -16.55
C TYR A 514 11.23 1.77 -16.86
N HIS A 515 11.74 1.64 -18.06
CA HIS A 515 12.85 2.45 -18.52
C HIS A 515 12.50 3.94 -18.59
N SER A 516 11.27 4.27 -19.03
CA SER A 516 10.77 5.66 -19.03
C SER A 516 10.64 6.23 -17.62
N LEU A 517 10.32 5.42 -16.62
CA LEU A 517 10.32 5.86 -15.21
C LEU A 517 11.73 6.25 -14.77
N PHE A 518 12.73 5.49 -15.16
CA PHE A 518 14.12 5.82 -14.88
C PHE A 518 14.53 7.15 -15.55
N ASP A 519 14.07 7.43 -16.78
CA ASP A 519 14.29 8.71 -17.46
C ASP A 519 13.66 9.88 -16.71
N ILE A 520 12.46 9.69 -16.13
CA ILE A 520 11.82 10.71 -15.30
C ILE A 520 12.66 11.01 -14.05
N LEU A 521 13.18 9.97 -13.40
CA LEU A 521 14.07 10.14 -12.23
C LEU A 521 15.31 10.96 -12.58
N LEU A 522 15.96 10.65 -13.70
CA LEU A 522 17.14 11.38 -14.18
C LEU A 522 16.77 12.83 -14.54
N THR A 523 15.64 13.03 -15.24
CA THR A 523 15.18 14.39 -15.62
C THR A 523 14.93 15.25 -14.39
N ASN A 524 14.27 14.71 -13.35
CA ASN A 524 14.04 15.40 -12.10
C ASN A 524 15.35 15.70 -11.34
N ALA A 525 16.38 14.89 -11.54
CA ALA A 525 17.71 15.12 -11.03
C ALA A 525 18.53 16.13 -11.87
N GLY A 526 17.96 16.70 -12.94
CA GLY A 526 18.66 17.66 -13.80
C GLY A 526 19.57 17.01 -14.84
N VAL A 527 19.52 15.68 -15.01
CA VAL A 527 20.23 14.97 -16.06
C VAL A 527 19.39 15.03 -17.34
N PRO A 528 19.94 15.48 -18.48
CA PRO A 528 19.16 15.63 -19.71
C PRO A 528 18.59 14.28 -20.19
N PRO A 529 17.40 14.31 -20.84
CA PRO A 529 16.80 13.10 -21.38
C PRO A 529 17.69 12.50 -22.48
N ARG A 530 17.63 11.18 -22.61
CA ARG A 530 18.43 10.42 -23.57
C ARG A 530 18.19 10.79 -25.01
N THR A 531 19.24 10.72 -25.81
CA THR A 531 19.15 10.53 -27.24
C THR A 531 19.18 9.02 -27.54
N PHE A 532 18.09 8.49 -28.10
CA PHE A 532 18.03 7.09 -28.53
C PHE A 532 18.78 6.93 -29.86
N GLU A 533 19.75 6.00 -29.90
CA GLU A 533 20.27 5.50 -31.17
C GLU A 533 19.57 4.19 -31.53
N THR A 534 18.87 4.20 -32.66
CA THR A 534 18.26 3.00 -33.25
C THR A 534 19.36 2.23 -33.98
N HIS A 535 19.75 1.07 -33.48
CA HIS A 535 20.61 0.16 -34.22
C HIS A 535 19.94 -0.36 -35.48
N GLN A 536 20.72 -0.56 -36.56
CA GLN A 536 20.25 -0.99 -37.90
C GLN A 536 19.55 -2.37 -37.92
N SER A 537 19.51 -3.10 -36.81
CA SER A 537 18.87 -4.42 -36.70
C SER A 537 17.39 -4.38 -36.27
N GLY A 538 16.81 -3.21 -35.99
CA GLY A 538 15.43 -3.08 -35.50
C GLY A 538 15.23 -3.64 -34.08
N ILE A 539 16.26 -4.14 -33.42
CA ILE A 539 16.26 -4.50 -32.02
C ILE A 539 16.66 -3.23 -31.27
N ILE A 540 15.73 -2.72 -30.45
CA ILE A 540 16.04 -1.69 -29.46
C ILE A 540 16.92 -2.38 -28.41
N GLN A 541 18.23 -2.35 -28.61
CA GLN A 541 19.15 -2.62 -27.52
C GLN A 541 19.12 -1.42 -26.59
N PRO A 542 19.02 -1.61 -25.28
CA PRO A 542 19.26 -0.54 -24.33
C PRO A 542 20.73 -0.15 -24.48
N VAL A 543 20.98 0.81 -25.36
CA VAL A 543 22.28 1.46 -25.43
C VAL A 543 22.40 2.25 -24.15
N GLY A 544 23.50 2.08 -23.43
CA GLY A 544 23.81 2.87 -22.26
C GLY A 544 23.61 4.35 -22.50
N PHE A 545 23.39 5.10 -21.44
CA PHE A 545 23.29 6.55 -21.52
C PHE A 545 24.61 7.13 -21.99
N ILE A 546 24.63 7.72 -23.16
CA ILE A 546 25.75 8.54 -23.59
C ILE A 546 25.24 9.97 -23.58
N ASP A 547 25.55 10.72 -22.53
CA ASP A 547 25.56 12.16 -22.62
C ASP A 547 26.97 12.62 -22.92
N SER A 548 27.26 12.85 -24.18
CA SER A 548 28.57 13.36 -24.63
C SER A 548 28.87 14.76 -24.08
N HIS A 549 27.88 15.48 -23.57
CA HIS A 549 28.06 16.82 -23.01
C HIS A 549 28.56 16.80 -21.57
N TYR A 550 28.16 15.77 -20.79
CA TYR A 550 28.52 15.63 -19.38
C TYR A 550 29.48 14.45 -19.10
N GLY A 551 29.87 13.69 -20.11
CA GLY A 551 30.76 12.52 -19.95
C GLY A 551 30.14 11.39 -19.13
N VAL A 552 28.80 11.26 -19.14
CA VAL A 552 28.07 10.21 -18.42
C VAL A 552 27.88 9.01 -19.34
N TYR A 553 28.45 7.89 -18.99
CA TYR A 553 28.33 6.64 -19.73
C TYR A 553 27.76 5.54 -18.82
N PHE A 554 26.61 4.98 -19.21
CA PHE A 554 26.00 3.83 -18.57
C PHE A 554 25.90 2.68 -19.55
N ASP A 555 26.64 1.62 -19.31
CA ASP A 555 26.52 0.37 -20.04
C ASP A 555 25.67 -0.61 -19.21
N ILE A 556 24.39 -0.73 -19.58
CA ILE A 556 23.48 -1.67 -18.91
C ILE A 556 23.93 -3.12 -19.15
N ASP A 557 24.54 -3.43 -20.30
CA ASP A 557 25.05 -4.78 -20.58
C ASP A 557 26.25 -5.11 -19.69
N GLU A 558 27.09 -4.15 -19.33
CA GLU A 558 28.18 -4.34 -18.37
C GLU A 558 27.61 -4.58 -16.96
N LEU A 559 26.58 -3.85 -16.56
CA LEU A 559 25.86 -4.05 -15.31
C LEU A 559 25.14 -5.41 -15.25
N LEU A 560 24.59 -5.87 -16.37
CA LEU A 560 23.91 -7.16 -16.46
C LEU A 560 24.89 -8.35 -16.44
N LYS A 561 26.18 -8.16 -16.77
CA LYS A 561 27.21 -9.21 -16.64
C LYS A 561 27.51 -9.58 -15.19
N GLU A 562 27.32 -8.65 -14.25
CA GLU A 562 27.44 -8.94 -12.81
C GLU A 562 26.19 -9.62 -12.23
N PHE A 563 25.15 -9.82 -13.03
CA PHE A 563 23.83 -10.27 -12.61
C PHE A 563 23.79 -11.68 -12.00
N ASP A 564 24.75 -12.55 -12.32
CA ASP A 564 24.82 -13.91 -11.74
C ASP A 564 25.38 -13.96 -10.31
N SER A 565 25.82 -12.82 -9.76
CA SER A 565 26.27 -12.75 -8.37
C SER A 565 25.08 -12.61 -7.40
N ARG A 566 25.20 -13.19 -6.18
CA ARG A 566 24.19 -13.05 -5.11
C ARG A 566 23.91 -11.61 -4.71
N LYS A 567 24.81 -10.66 -5.02
CA LYS A 567 24.66 -9.23 -4.74
C LYS A 567 23.83 -8.50 -5.79
N SER A 568 23.67 -9.07 -6.98
CA SER A 568 23.06 -8.38 -8.12
C SER A 568 21.61 -7.99 -7.93
N ILE A 569 20.83 -8.73 -7.12
CA ILE A 569 19.44 -8.36 -6.84
C ILE A 569 19.33 -7.02 -6.11
N ARG A 570 20.33 -6.64 -5.32
CA ARG A 570 20.36 -5.42 -4.51
C ARG A 570 20.94 -4.21 -5.21
N PHE A 571 21.58 -4.37 -6.37
CA PHE A 571 22.17 -3.22 -7.00
C PHE A 571 21.10 -2.28 -7.61
N SER A 572 21.35 -1.00 -7.51
CA SER A 572 20.61 0.09 -8.11
C SER A 572 21.58 1.16 -8.57
N PHE A 573 21.07 2.31 -9.01
CA PHE A 573 21.88 3.47 -9.34
C PHE A 573 21.80 4.51 -8.22
N ASP A 574 22.92 5.13 -7.92
CA ASP A 574 22.99 6.26 -7.01
C ASP A 574 22.93 7.57 -7.78
N ILE A 575 21.74 8.17 -7.86
CA ILE A 575 21.52 9.47 -8.52
C ILE A 575 22.39 10.57 -7.90
N HIS A 576 22.60 10.55 -6.58
CA HIS A 576 23.37 11.60 -5.92
C HIS A 576 24.86 11.50 -6.26
N SER A 577 25.42 10.31 -6.33
CA SER A 577 26.78 10.09 -6.81
C SER A 577 26.94 10.52 -8.26
N ILE A 578 25.94 10.26 -9.11
CA ILE A 578 25.91 10.73 -10.50
C ILE A 578 25.92 12.26 -10.57
N LEU A 579 25.02 12.92 -9.84
CA LEU A 579 24.95 14.38 -9.79
C LEU A 579 26.23 15.02 -9.26
N ASN A 580 26.80 14.47 -8.20
CA ASN A 580 28.07 14.94 -7.63
C ASN A 580 29.23 14.80 -8.63
N ALA A 581 29.27 13.73 -9.41
CA ALA A 581 30.28 13.53 -10.42
C ALA A 581 30.12 14.53 -11.58
N ILE A 582 28.90 14.73 -12.07
CA ILE A 582 28.57 15.72 -13.09
C ILE A 582 28.95 17.13 -12.63
N THR A 583 28.57 17.52 -11.41
CA THR A 583 28.85 18.84 -10.84
C THR A 583 30.37 19.09 -10.71
N LYS A 584 31.15 18.03 -10.46
CA LYS A 584 32.60 18.11 -10.36
C LYS A 584 33.32 17.97 -11.71
N GLY A 585 32.57 17.88 -12.82
CA GLY A 585 33.14 17.70 -14.17
C GLY A 585 33.89 16.39 -14.36
N LYS A 586 33.55 15.36 -13.60
CA LYS A 586 34.15 14.02 -13.72
C LYS A 586 33.35 13.17 -14.70
N GLU A 587 34.07 12.38 -15.50
CA GLU A 587 33.48 11.34 -16.30
C GLU A 587 32.80 10.29 -15.38
N VAL A 588 31.53 9.97 -15.64
CA VAL A 588 30.74 9.03 -14.84
C VAL A 588 30.71 7.68 -15.56
N LYS A 589 31.38 6.69 -15.02
CA LYS A 589 31.32 5.30 -15.51
C LYS A 589 30.28 4.53 -14.70
N SER A 590 29.55 3.64 -15.36
CA SER A 590 28.45 2.88 -14.74
C SER A 590 28.87 2.11 -13.49
N ALA A 591 30.06 1.51 -13.49
CA ALA A 591 30.58 0.75 -12.36
C ALA A 591 30.85 1.60 -11.10
N ASP A 592 31.13 2.90 -11.26
CA ASP A 592 31.49 3.80 -10.16
C ASP A 592 30.26 4.31 -9.39
N HIS A 593 29.05 4.09 -9.92
CA HIS A 593 27.78 4.63 -9.40
C HIS A 593 26.72 3.56 -9.12
N ILE A 594 27.16 2.30 -9.02
CA ILE A 594 26.31 1.21 -8.56
C ILE A 594 26.13 1.37 -7.04
N ALA A 595 24.88 1.50 -6.64
CA ALA A 595 24.49 1.53 -5.25
C ALA A 595 23.90 0.19 -4.82
N PHE A 596 24.15 -0.19 -3.57
CA PHE A 596 23.51 -1.34 -2.92
C PHE A 596 22.61 -0.92 -1.76
N HIS A 597 22.38 0.37 -1.59
CA HIS A 597 21.58 0.98 -0.53
C HIS A 597 20.27 1.61 -1.03
N VAL A 598 20.11 1.85 -2.34
CA VAL A 598 18.83 2.31 -2.90
C VAL A 598 17.96 1.08 -3.15
N LEU A 599 17.14 0.73 -2.17
CA LEU A 599 16.44 -0.54 -2.11
C LEU A 599 14.92 -0.38 -2.05
N ASN A 600 14.20 -1.36 -2.62
CA ASN A 600 12.77 -1.52 -2.52
C ASN A 600 12.41 -2.93 -2.02
N SER A 601 11.17 -3.13 -1.56
CA SER A 601 10.66 -4.47 -1.26
C SER A 601 10.31 -5.23 -2.53
N ILE A 602 10.58 -6.52 -2.56
CA ILE A 602 10.31 -7.40 -3.72
C ILE A 602 8.79 -7.47 -4.00
N ASP A 603 7.96 -7.65 -2.97
CA ASP A 603 6.51 -7.72 -3.14
C ASP A 603 5.91 -6.38 -3.57
N GLY A 604 6.50 -5.26 -3.15
CA GLY A 604 6.12 -3.93 -3.63
C GLY A 604 6.28 -3.81 -5.14
N GLU A 605 7.44 -4.19 -5.66
CA GLU A 605 7.73 -4.14 -7.11
C GLU A 605 6.81 -5.09 -7.91
N LYS A 606 6.58 -6.33 -7.43
CA LYS A 606 5.62 -7.25 -8.05
C LYS A 606 4.22 -6.65 -8.11
N ARG A 607 3.77 -6.08 -7.01
CA ARG A 607 2.44 -5.51 -6.90
C ARG A 607 2.23 -4.28 -7.78
N ILE A 608 3.25 -3.43 -7.91
CA ILE A 608 3.26 -2.30 -8.85
C ILE A 608 3.05 -2.80 -10.28
N LEU A 609 3.82 -3.81 -10.69
CA LEU A 609 3.70 -4.41 -12.02
C LEU A 609 2.29 -4.97 -12.27
N GLU A 610 1.80 -5.81 -11.35
CA GLU A 610 0.47 -6.45 -11.48
C GLU A 610 -0.66 -5.41 -11.55
N ALA A 611 -0.67 -4.45 -10.62
CA ALA A 611 -1.71 -3.44 -10.55
C ALA A 611 -1.73 -2.55 -11.81
N SER A 612 -0.54 -2.17 -12.28
CA SER A 612 -0.41 -1.31 -13.47
C SER A 612 -0.86 -2.03 -14.74
N VAL A 613 -0.39 -3.25 -14.97
CA VAL A 613 -0.79 -4.02 -16.15
C VAL A 613 -2.28 -4.35 -16.11
N GLN A 614 -2.83 -4.73 -14.94
CA GLN A 614 -4.25 -5.02 -14.81
C GLN A 614 -5.13 -3.80 -15.12
N ALA A 615 -4.74 -2.61 -14.67
CA ALA A 615 -5.43 -1.35 -14.99
C ALA A 615 -5.41 -1.08 -16.50
N VAL A 616 -4.24 -1.21 -17.13
CA VAL A 616 -4.08 -1.02 -18.58
C VAL A 616 -4.92 -2.01 -19.38
N LEU A 617 -4.93 -3.29 -19.00
CA LEU A 617 -5.72 -4.32 -19.67
C LEU A 617 -7.22 -4.06 -19.56
N SER A 618 -7.67 -3.52 -18.42
CA SER A 618 -9.07 -3.10 -18.23
C SER A 618 -9.44 -1.96 -19.18
N LEU A 619 -8.55 -0.99 -19.36
CA LEU A 619 -8.74 0.14 -20.27
C LEU A 619 -8.69 -0.28 -21.75
N ILE A 620 -7.78 -1.18 -22.13
CA ILE A 620 -7.67 -1.68 -23.52
C ILE A 620 -8.94 -2.45 -23.94
N SER A 621 -9.61 -3.11 -22.99
CA SER A 621 -10.86 -3.83 -23.29
C SER A 621 -12.10 -2.93 -23.39
N MET A 622 -11.99 -1.66 -22.99
CA MET A 622 -13.08 -0.69 -23.04
C MET A 622 -13.18 -0.08 -24.45
N ASN A 623 -14.32 -0.27 -25.08
CA ASN A 623 -14.58 0.29 -26.40
C ASN A 623 -15.75 1.29 -26.41
N GLN A 624 -16.53 1.35 -25.35
CA GLN A 624 -17.69 2.23 -25.22
C GLN A 624 -17.77 2.83 -23.81
N ILE A 625 -18.31 4.03 -23.74
CA ILE A 625 -18.70 4.70 -22.50
C ILE A 625 -20.18 4.99 -22.49
N THR A 626 -20.80 4.92 -21.34
CA THR A 626 -22.15 5.40 -21.08
C THR A 626 -22.08 6.50 -20.02
N MET A 627 -22.67 7.64 -20.30
CA MET A 627 -22.66 8.78 -19.39
C MET A 627 -24.08 9.14 -18.93
N PRO A 628 -24.24 9.79 -17.77
CA PRO A 628 -25.53 10.41 -17.42
C PRO A 628 -25.99 11.42 -18.47
N ASP A 629 -27.30 11.52 -18.70
CA ASP A 629 -27.92 12.33 -19.77
C ASP A 629 -27.54 13.82 -19.76
N GLN A 630 -27.10 14.33 -18.63
CA GLN A 630 -26.68 15.73 -18.45
C GLN A 630 -25.29 16.07 -19.04
N TYR A 631 -24.58 15.09 -19.60
CA TYR A 631 -23.22 15.29 -20.13
C TYR A 631 -23.16 15.04 -21.63
N ASP A 632 -22.43 15.92 -22.31
CA ASP A 632 -22.21 15.80 -23.76
C ASP A 632 -21.13 14.74 -24.06
N VAL A 633 -21.58 13.60 -24.56
CA VAL A 633 -20.69 12.49 -24.98
C VAL A 633 -19.89 12.86 -26.22
N ALA A 634 -20.41 13.75 -27.09
CA ALA A 634 -19.77 14.12 -28.32
C ALA A 634 -18.42 14.82 -28.14
N ALA A 635 -18.22 15.49 -26.99
CA ALA A 635 -16.95 16.14 -26.65
C ALA A 635 -15.74 15.18 -26.61
N TYR A 636 -15.97 13.87 -26.39
CA TYR A 636 -14.92 12.85 -26.35
C TYR A 636 -14.79 11.99 -27.61
N THR A 637 -15.69 12.19 -28.57
CA THR A 637 -15.70 11.42 -29.83
C THR A 637 -15.20 12.23 -31.02
N THR A 638 -15.19 13.56 -30.92
CA THR A 638 -14.68 14.48 -31.95
C THR A 638 -13.23 14.87 -31.72
N ASN A 639 -12.49 15.18 -32.80
CA ASN A 639 -11.06 15.57 -32.75
C ASN A 639 -10.80 16.98 -32.15
N THR A 640 -11.69 17.51 -31.36
CA THR A 640 -11.59 18.84 -30.75
C THR A 640 -11.28 18.73 -29.27
N LEU A 641 -10.09 18.24 -28.96
CA LEU A 641 -9.37 18.46 -27.70
C LEU A 641 -8.01 19.02 -28.04
#